data_f0e28fda1fb877f20084c59902ffa6d5
#
_entry.id   f0e28fda1fb877f20084c59902ffa6d5
#
_cell.length_a   1.000
_cell.length_b   1.000
_cell.length_c   1.000
_cell.angle_alpha   90.00
_cell.angle_beta   90.00
_cell.angle_gamma   90.00
#
_symmetry.space_group_name_H-M   'P 1'
#
loop_
_entity.id
_entity.type
_entity.pdbx_description
1 polymer ?
#
loop_
_entity_poly.entity_id
_entity_poly.type
_entity_poly.pdbx_seq_one_letter_code
_entity_poly.pdbx_strand_id
1 'polypeptide(L)'
;MESNSRKTQILKEIFGYDSFRKGQEEIVDQILNGRDVLAIMPTGAGKSLCYQVPALLMSGITIVVSPLISLMIDQVKALNEAGVHAAYINSALTERQITKALELAAAGRYKMIYVAPERLLTPRFLDFACHTELSMVTIDEAHCISQWGQDFRPSYVKITEFIRQLPRRPVVSAFTATATQKVREDILEVLDLESPYINVSGFDRENLYFEVRTARGKKEAIKEYLTQHREDSGIIYCATRKNVDELYLELQNAGFSVGRYHAGMGTEARNESQEDFIYDRTEIMIATNAFGMGIDKSNVRFVLHYNMPQSMENYYQEAGRAGRDGEPAECILFYSPQDIMINQLLLDSKEQIGEYTEEELQVIREQDVLRLRKMSNYCTTSMCLRKYILNYFGQETEEHCGNCSNCLEEFVEFDVGEIAADVIECVRESRQRYGMTMILSTLAGANTAKIRSAGMNELSIYGRQSKCSQQRLKDVVYTLLEHGYLQQSADRYAILKLTDRSEELLKSRELKLRCKKSELTEKKKSGSGKKASHRKGESFGNLTDKSRELFEELRSVRYSLAKKKGIPPYMVASDRTLHEMCVLVPFEKEELLEVHGMGFKKYEQYGAVFLDKIQEVTAGDKKGYGISEDADGTDAVQNKNPLDIGPFGSVEN
;
A
#
# COMPACT_ATOMS: atom_id res chain seq x y z
N MET A 1 -0.26 -30.81 -20.57
CA MET A 1 0.55 -31.29 -19.43
C MET A 1 1.98 -30.74 -19.44
N GLU A 2 2.69 -30.69 -20.58
CA GLU A 2 4.08 -30.18 -20.67
C GLU A 2 4.21 -28.67 -20.33
N SER A 3 3.27 -27.83 -20.73
CA SER A 3 3.31 -26.37 -20.44
C SER A 3 3.18 -26.09 -18.94
N ASN A 4 2.33 -26.83 -18.23
CA ASN A 4 2.12 -26.69 -16.79
C ASN A 4 3.38 -27.04 -15.99
N SER A 5 4.12 -28.05 -16.42
CA SER A 5 5.40 -28.46 -15.82
C SER A 5 6.48 -27.38 -16.02
N ARG A 6 6.54 -26.72 -17.19
CA ARG A 6 7.59 -25.72 -17.51
C ARG A 6 7.44 -24.42 -16.75
N LYS A 7 6.20 -23.86 -16.58
CA LYS A 7 5.98 -22.62 -15.82
C LYS A 7 6.34 -22.79 -14.35
N THR A 8 5.96 -23.92 -13.73
CA THR A 8 6.31 -24.26 -12.35
C THR A 8 7.81 -24.50 -12.20
N GLN A 9 8.44 -25.12 -13.19
CA GLN A 9 9.88 -25.32 -13.20
C GLN A 9 10.63 -23.97 -13.23
N ILE A 10 10.25 -23.03 -14.12
CA ILE A 10 10.84 -21.69 -14.17
C ILE A 10 10.62 -20.93 -12.85
N LEU A 11 9.41 -21.01 -12.30
CA LEU A 11 9.09 -20.39 -11.02
C LEU A 11 10.04 -20.89 -9.91
N LYS A 12 10.30 -22.19 -9.88
CA LYS A 12 11.17 -22.82 -8.88
C LYS A 12 12.65 -22.57 -9.16
N GLU A 13 13.11 -22.77 -10.39
CA GLU A 13 14.53 -22.73 -10.73
C GLU A 13 15.10 -21.30 -10.79
N ILE A 14 14.33 -20.34 -11.30
CA ILE A 14 14.78 -18.97 -11.49
C ILE A 14 14.38 -18.08 -10.31
N PHE A 15 13.12 -18.16 -9.87
CA PHE A 15 12.60 -17.27 -8.85
C PHE A 15 12.59 -17.86 -7.43
N GLY A 16 12.80 -19.19 -7.30
CA GLY A 16 12.92 -19.84 -5.99
C GLY A 16 11.60 -20.12 -5.26
N TYR A 17 10.46 -20.04 -5.96
CA TYR A 17 9.14 -20.32 -5.39
C TYR A 17 8.63 -21.68 -5.81
N ASP A 18 8.07 -22.45 -4.87
CA ASP A 18 7.54 -23.78 -5.15
C ASP A 18 6.15 -23.76 -5.81
N SER A 19 5.37 -22.71 -5.62
CA SER A 19 4.03 -22.56 -6.18
C SER A 19 3.67 -21.10 -6.45
N PHE A 20 2.75 -20.90 -7.38
CA PHE A 20 2.12 -19.59 -7.61
C PHE A 20 1.20 -19.21 -6.45
N ARG A 21 1.12 -17.93 -6.15
CA ARG A 21 0.08 -17.40 -5.27
C ARG A 21 -1.27 -17.41 -5.99
N LYS A 22 -2.36 -17.35 -5.21
CA LYS A 22 -3.73 -17.31 -5.74
C LYS A 22 -3.88 -16.24 -6.84
N GLY A 23 -4.40 -16.63 -8.00
CA GLY A 23 -4.63 -15.78 -9.16
C GLY A 23 -3.42 -15.55 -10.06
N GLN A 24 -2.17 -15.80 -9.62
CA GLN A 24 -0.99 -15.61 -10.47
C GLN A 24 -0.93 -16.63 -11.62
N GLU A 25 -1.18 -17.88 -11.32
CA GLU A 25 -1.12 -18.97 -12.30
C GLU A 25 -2.10 -18.76 -13.44
N GLU A 26 -3.32 -18.35 -13.12
CA GLU A 26 -4.36 -18.04 -14.10
C GLU A 26 -3.94 -16.91 -15.04
N ILE A 27 -3.35 -15.83 -14.51
CA ILE A 27 -2.82 -14.70 -15.28
C ILE A 27 -1.73 -15.19 -16.26
N VAL A 28 -0.78 -15.99 -15.76
CA VAL A 28 0.30 -16.57 -16.55
C VAL A 28 -0.26 -17.42 -17.69
N ASP A 29 -1.26 -18.27 -17.42
CA ASP A 29 -1.89 -19.14 -18.42
C ASP A 29 -2.62 -18.33 -19.50
N GLN A 30 -3.34 -17.25 -19.14
CA GLN A 30 -4.02 -16.40 -20.11
C GLN A 30 -3.01 -15.72 -21.06
N ILE A 31 -1.90 -15.19 -20.52
CA ILE A 31 -0.83 -14.61 -21.35
C ILE A 31 -0.23 -15.66 -22.29
N LEU A 32 0.09 -16.86 -21.80
CA LEU A 32 0.66 -17.93 -22.60
C LEU A 32 -0.29 -18.44 -23.70
N ASN A 33 -1.60 -18.33 -23.47
CA ASN A 33 -2.64 -18.61 -24.44
C ASN A 33 -2.84 -17.48 -25.48
N GLY A 34 -2.04 -16.42 -25.42
CA GLY A 34 -2.11 -15.29 -26.34
C GLY A 34 -3.24 -14.30 -26.08
N ARG A 35 -3.82 -14.30 -24.88
CA ARG A 35 -4.90 -13.42 -24.49
C ARG A 35 -4.38 -12.18 -23.77
N ASP A 36 -4.94 -11.01 -24.09
CA ASP A 36 -4.66 -9.79 -23.35
C ASP A 36 -5.12 -9.89 -21.90
N VAL A 37 -4.42 -9.19 -20.99
CA VAL A 37 -4.69 -9.27 -19.55
C VAL A 37 -4.71 -7.89 -18.92
N LEU A 38 -5.71 -7.63 -18.07
CA LEU A 38 -5.70 -6.57 -17.07
C LEU A 38 -5.69 -7.19 -15.67
N ALA A 39 -4.60 -7.03 -14.95
CA ALA A 39 -4.42 -7.58 -13.61
C ALA A 39 -4.31 -6.46 -12.55
N ILE A 40 -5.27 -6.43 -11.62
CA ILE A 40 -5.29 -5.53 -10.48
C ILE A 40 -4.94 -6.35 -9.25
N MET A 41 -3.73 -6.14 -8.75
CA MET A 41 -3.16 -6.95 -7.68
C MET A 41 -2.51 -6.03 -6.63
N PRO A 42 -2.72 -6.26 -5.33
CA PRO A 42 -2.16 -5.40 -4.29
C PRO A 42 -0.63 -5.38 -4.33
N THR A 43 -0.04 -4.37 -3.71
CA THR A 43 1.42 -4.30 -3.53
C THR A 43 1.91 -5.52 -2.76
N GLY A 44 3.00 -6.14 -3.22
CA GLY A 44 3.52 -7.37 -2.60
C GLY A 44 2.85 -8.66 -3.05
N ALA A 45 1.81 -8.62 -3.90
CA ALA A 45 1.18 -9.83 -4.46
C ALA A 45 2.00 -10.52 -5.56
N GLY A 46 3.17 -9.98 -5.92
CA GLY A 46 4.06 -10.57 -6.93
C GLY A 46 3.62 -10.34 -8.37
N LYS A 47 3.12 -9.14 -8.69
CA LYS A 47 2.75 -8.72 -10.06
C LYS A 47 3.82 -9.03 -11.10
N SER A 48 5.09 -8.76 -10.77
CA SER A 48 6.21 -8.93 -11.72
C SER A 48 6.34 -10.38 -12.20
N LEU A 49 6.13 -11.38 -11.35
CA LEU A 49 6.18 -12.78 -11.72
C LEU A 49 5.13 -13.14 -12.78
N CYS A 50 3.97 -12.50 -12.76
CA CYS A 50 2.88 -12.78 -13.69
C CYS A 50 3.22 -12.45 -15.15
N TYR A 51 4.17 -11.55 -15.40
CA TYR A 51 4.65 -11.26 -16.76
C TYR A 51 6.08 -11.77 -16.99
N GLN A 52 6.91 -11.90 -15.96
CA GLN A 52 8.28 -12.40 -16.10
C GLN A 52 8.31 -13.89 -16.46
N VAL A 53 7.46 -14.72 -15.83
CA VAL A 53 7.38 -16.15 -16.14
C VAL A 53 6.95 -16.40 -17.59
N PRO A 54 5.84 -15.82 -18.11
CA PRO A 54 5.48 -16.00 -19.52
C PRO A 54 6.53 -15.39 -20.47
N ALA A 55 7.16 -14.25 -20.16
CA ALA A 55 8.24 -13.69 -20.97
C ALA A 55 9.40 -14.68 -21.20
N LEU A 56 9.70 -15.53 -20.22
CA LEU A 56 10.75 -16.56 -20.34
C LEU A 56 10.31 -17.77 -21.17
N LEU A 57 9.01 -18.04 -21.26
CA LEU A 57 8.43 -19.17 -21.99
C LEU A 57 8.09 -18.84 -23.43
N MET A 58 7.75 -17.59 -23.72
CA MET A 58 7.39 -17.12 -25.06
C MET A 58 8.63 -16.95 -25.96
N SER A 59 8.45 -17.07 -27.29
CA SER A 59 9.46 -16.69 -28.28
C SER A 59 9.58 -15.15 -28.31
N GLY A 60 10.72 -14.64 -28.80
CA GLY A 60 10.92 -13.21 -28.97
C GLY A 60 11.24 -12.46 -27.67
N ILE A 61 11.00 -11.15 -27.70
CA ILE A 61 11.33 -10.20 -26.62
C ILE A 61 10.02 -9.65 -26.01
N THR A 62 10.02 -9.50 -24.69
CA THR A 62 8.98 -8.77 -23.98
C THR A 62 9.42 -7.37 -23.68
N ILE A 63 8.61 -6.38 -24.09
CA ILE A 63 8.78 -4.97 -23.70
C ILE A 63 7.98 -4.71 -22.44
N VAL A 64 8.63 -4.17 -21.39
CA VAL A 64 7.97 -3.78 -20.14
C VAL A 64 8.00 -2.26 -20.03
N VAL A 65 6.85 -1.63 -20.17
CA VAL A 65 6.71 -0.17 -20.01
C VAL A 65 6.54 0.15 -18.53
N SER A 66 7.43 0.97 -17.98
CA SER A 66 7.41 1.36 -16.57
C SER A 66 7.64 2.85 -16.40
N PRO A 67 6.98 3.52 -15.44
CA PRO A 67 7.06 4.99 -15.30
C PRO A 67 8.32 5.47 -14.57
N LEU A 68 9.10 4.56 -13.98
CA LEU A 68 10.12 4.89 -13.00
C LEU A 68 11.47 4.26 -13.32
N ILE A 69 12.46 5.13 -13.44
CA ILE A 69 13.85 4.74 -13.73
C ILE A 69 14.42 3.84 -12.63
N SER A 70 14.18 4.18 -11.36
CA SER A 70 14.69 3.38 -10.22
C SER A 70 14.12 1.96 -10.25
N LEU A 71 12.79 1.84 -10.44
CA LEU A 71 12.13 0.54 -10.51
C LEU A 71 12.66 -0.32 -11.67
N MET A 72 12.87 0.29 -12.85
CA MET A 72 13.47 -0.42 -13.98
C MET A 72 14.87 -0.98 -13.65
N ILE A 73 15.70 -0.17 -13.00
CA ILE A 73 17.07 -0.55 -12.64
C ILE A 73 17.02 -1.72 -11.64
N ASP A 74 16.20 -1.63 -10.61
CA ASP A 74 16.07 -2.67 -9.58
C ASP A 74 15.54 -3.98 -10.16
N GLN A 75 14.49 -3.93 -11.00
CA GLN A 75 13.94 -5.11 -11.67
C GLN A 75 14.96 -5.78 -12.61
N VAL A 76 15.67 -4.98 -13.43
CA VAL A 76 16.68 -5.51 -14.34
C VAL A 76 17.86 -6.09 -13.59
N LYS A 77 18.30 -5.47 -12.48
CA LYS A 77 19.35 -6.01 -11.63
C LYS A 77 18.95 -7.36 -11.04
N ALA A 78 17.76 -7.45 -10.45
CA ALA A 78 17.25 -8.69 -9.87
C ALA A 78 17.12 -9.82 -10.91
N LEU A 79 16.64 -9.52 -12.11
CA LEU A 79 16.57 -10.50 -13.21
C LEU A 79 17.94 -11.00 -13.65
N ASN A 80 18.90 -10.09 -13.83
CA ASN A 80 20.27 -10.46 -14.22
C ASN A 80 20.96 -11.31 -13.12
N GLU A 81 20.75 -11.01 -11.84
CA GLU A 81 21.22 -11.82 -10.71
C GLU A 81 20.58 -13.21 -10.67
N ALA A 82 19.31 -13.31 -11.09
CA ALA A 82 18.62 -14.60 -11.26
C ALA A 82 19.04 -15.37 -12.53
N GLY A 83 19.97 -14.82 -13.33
CA GLY A 83 20.44 -15.43 -14.58
C GLY A 83 19.57 -15.15 -15.79
N VAL A 84 18.62 -14.23 -15.69
CA VAL A 84 17.76 -13.80 -16.80
C VAL A 84 18.30 -12.51 -17.40
N HIS A 85 18.76 -12.56 -18.66
CA HIS A 85 19.28 -11.38 -19.32
C HIS A 85 18.18 -10.38 -19.65
N ALA A 86 18.20 -9.24 -18.96
CA ALA A 86 17.30 -8.10 -19.16
C ALA A 86 18.10 -6.79 -19.31
N ALA A 87 17.49 -5.81 -19.96
CA ALA A 87 18.04 -4.46 -20.11
C ALA A 87 16.99 -3.40 -19.82
N TYR A 88 17.41 -2.16 -19.61
CA TYR A 88 16.52 -1.00 -19.53
C TYR A 88 16.92 0.10 -20.50
N ILE A 89 15.93 0.88 -20.95
CA ILE A 89 16.11 2.04 -21.83
C ILE A 89 15.31 3.21 -21.24
N ASN A 90 16.02 4.20 -20.74
CA ASN A 90 15.43 5.38 -20.11
C ASN A 90 16.22 6.67 -20.42
N SER A 91 15.84 7.79 -19.83
CA SER A 91 16.47 9.09 -20.06
C SER A 91 17.86 9.25 -19.42
N ALA A 92 18.26 8.37 -18.50
CA ALA A 92 19.57 8.42 -17.87
C ALA A 92 20.68 7.82 -18.75
N LEU A 93 20.32 7.07 -19.80
CA LEU A 93 21.28 6.46 -20.72
C LEU A 93 21.70 7.44 -21.82
N THR A 94 23.00 7.38 -22.17
CA THR A 94 23.53 8.07 -23.37
C THR A 94 23.05 7.37 -24.65
N GLU A 95 23.00 8.12 -25.76
CA GLU A 95 22.61 7.56 -27.07
C GLU A 95 23.47 6.34 -27.48
N ARG A 96 24.76 6.35 -27.14
CA ARG A 96 25.68 5.23 -27.42
C ARG A 96 25.28 3.97 -26.61
N GLN A 97 24.88 4.16 -25.36
CA GLN A 97 24.42 3.03 -24.50
C GLN A 97 23.09 2.47 -25.02
N ILE A 98 22.15 3.34 -25.43
CA ILE A 98 20.89 2.93 -26.03
C ILE A 98 21.13 2.12 -27.30
N THR A 99 21.99 2.62 -28.22
CA THR A 99 22.34 1.90 -29.44
C THR A 99 22.87 0.51 -29.13
N LYS A 100 23.82 0.42 -28.22
CA LYS A 100 24.43 -0.85 -27.84
C LYS A 100 23.41 -1.81 -27.22
N ALA A 101 22.48 -1.31 -26.38
CA ALA A 101 21.41 -2.13 -25.80
C ALA A 101 20.47 -2.68 -26.90
N LEU A 102 20.06 -1.85 -27.86
CA LEU A 102 19.21 -2.27 -28.98
C LEU A 102 19.90 -3.27 -29.93
N GLU A 103 21.18 -3.10 -30.24
CA GLU A 103 21.98 -4.06 -31.02
C GLU A 103 22.05 -5.43 -30.34
N LEU A 104 22.28 -5.46 -29.02
CA LEU A 104 22.33 -6.69 -28.27
C LEU A 104 20.93 -7.35 -28.17
N ALA A 105 19.89 -6.53 -28.08
CA ALA A 105 18.50 -7.01 -28.09
C ALA A 105 18.14 -7.64 -29.45
N ALA A 106 18.46 -6.98 -30.56
CA ALA A 106 18.26 -7.50 -31.91
C ALA A 106 19.05 -8.82 -32.14
N ALA A 107 20.19 -8.97 -31.47
CA ALA A 107 20.98 -10.21 -31.48
C ALA A 107 20.42 -11.31 -30.54
N GLY A 108 19.23 -11.11 -29.92
CA GLY A 108 18.57 -12.11 -29.06
C GLY A 108 19.21 -12.29 -27.67
N ARG A 109 20.02 -11.31 -27.22
CA ARG A 109 20.69 -11.39 -25.91
C ARG A 109 19.77 -11.14 -24.73
N TYR A 110 18.65 -10.44 -24.92
CA TYR A 110 17.72 -10.09 -23.87
C TYR A 110 16.35 -10.74 -24.08
N LYS A 111 15.77 -11.22 -23.01
CA LYS A 111 14.39 -11.70 -22.98
C LYS A 111 13.40 -10.60 -22.64
N MET A 112 13.84 -9.64 -21.86
CA MET A 112 13.00 -8.50 -21.42
C MET A 112 13.76 -7.19 -21.55
N ILE A 113 13.04 -6.15 -22.01
CA ILE A 113 13.54 -4.79 -22.07
C ILE A 113 12.56 -3.88 -21.34
N TYR A 114 13.01 -3.26 -20.26
CA TYR A 114 12.25 -2.24 -19.54
C TYR A 114 12.44 -0.89 -20.22
N VAL A 115 11.36 -0.21 -20.55
CA VAL A 115 11.37 1.02 -21.34
C VAL A 115 10.54 2.12 -20.68
N ALA A 116 11.10 3.33 -20.62
CA ALA A 116 10.32 4.52 -20.26
C ALA A 116 9.35 4.87 -21.41
N PRO A 117 8.09 5.22 -21.13
CA PRO A 117 7.06 5.42 -22.14
C PRO A 117 7.44 6.48 -23.20
N GLU A 118 8.23 7.50 -22.82
CA GLU A 118 8.71 8.56 -23.71
C GLU A 118 9.65 8.05 -24.81
N ARG A 119 10.23 6.86 -24.64
CA ARG A 119 11.16 6.25 -25.58
C ARG A 119 10.49 5.40 -26.67
N LEU A 120 9.26 4.96 -26.46
CA LEU A 120 8.56 4.02 -27.34
C LEU A 120 8.44 4.51 -28.79
N LEU A 121 8.08 5.78 -28.98
CA LEU A 121 7.88 6.41 -30.30
C LEU A 121 9.15 7.10 -30.84
N THR A 122 10.32 6.95 -30.18
CA THR A 122 11.55 7.46 -30.77
C THR A 122 11.89 6.65 -32.03
N PRO A 123 12.35 7.31 -33.13
CA PRO A 123 12.55 6.62 -34.43
C PRO A 123 13.41 5.36 -34.32
N ARG A 124 14.46 5.41 -33.51
CA ARG A 124 15.38 4.30 -33.33
C ARG A 124 14.75 3.13 -32.59
N PHE A 125 13.96 3.40 -31.53
CA PHE A 125 13.29 2.33 -30.77
C PHE A 125 12.18 1.70 -31.59
N LEU A 126 11.43 2.52 -32.32
CA LEU A 126 10.35 2.05 -33.18
C LEU A 126 10.90 1.19 -34.34
N ASP A 127 11.99 1.63 -34.97
CA ASP A 127 12.68 0.84 -36.00
C ASP A 127 13.12 -0.54 -35.45
N PHE A 128 13.76 -0.57 -34.27
CA PHE A 128 14.12 -1.80 -33.59
C PHE A 128 12.88 -2.70 -33.35
N ALA A 129 11.80 -2.12 -32.81
CA ALA A 129 10.60 -2.85 -32.47
C ALA A 129 9.89 -3.43 -33.70
N CYS A 130 9.91 -2.72 -34.83
CA CYS A 130 9.32 -3.20 -36.09
C CYS A 130 10.13 -4.33 -36.76
N HIS A 131 11.44 -4.43 -36.48
CA HIS A 131 12.31 -5.46 -37.07
C HIS A 131 12.63 -6.63 -36.12
N THR A 132 12.07 -6.60 -34.90
CA THR A 132 12.31 -7.62 -33.87
C THR A 132 11.01 -8.33 -33.53
N GLU A 133 11.06 -9.63 -33.28
CA GLU A 133 9.89 -10.37 -32.80
C GLU A 133 9.56 -9.97 -31.36
N LEU A 134 8.46 -9.25 -31.19
CA LEU A 134 7.93 -8.91 -29.88
C LEU A 134 6.80 -9.87 -29.50
N SER A 135 6.98 -10.60 -28.42
CA SER A 135 5.98 -11.56 -27.93
C SER A 135 4.91 -10.90 -27.06
N MET A 136 5.32 -9.92 -26.26
CA MET A 136 4.43 -9.28 -25.30
C MET A 136 4.85 -7.82 -25.07
N VAL A 137 3.88 -6.96 -24.87
CA VAL A 137 4.04 -5.61 -24.28
C VAL A 137 3.32 -5.58 -22.93
N THR A 138 4.09 -5.42 -21.88
CA THR A 138 3.60 -5.32 -20.50
C THR A 138 3.60 -3.87 -20.05
N ILE A 139 2.50 -3.40 -19.48
CA ILE A 139 2.35 -2.07 -18.93
C ILE A 139 2.33 -2.19 -17.41
N ASP A 140 3.43 -1.81 -16.76
CA ASP A 140 3.49 -1.70 -15.30
C ASP A 140 2.95 -0.35 -14.85
N GLU A 141 2.35 -0.32 -13.65
CA GLU A 141 1.63 0.82 -13.10
C GLU A 141 0.61 1.42 -14.11
N ALA A 142 -0.20 0.54 -14.70
CA ALA A 142 -1.12 0.89 -15.77
C ALA A 142 -2.15 1.98 -15.39
N HIS A 143 -2.33 2.27 -14.09
CA HIS A 143 -3.16 3.38 -13.64
C HIS A 143 -2.65 4.75 -14.12
N CYS A 144 -1.37 4.86 -14.52
CA CYS A 144 -0.80 6.07 -15.09
C CYS A 144 -1.42 6.47 -16.44
N ILE A 145 -2.17 5.58 -17.09
CA ILE A 145 -2.83 5.86 -18.37
C ILE A 145 -4.11 6.67 -18.22
N SER A 146 -4.74 6.59 -17.04
CA SER A 146 -6.05 7.18 -16.78
C SER A 146 -5.92 8.60 -16.19
N GLN A 147 -6.64 9.56 -16.75
CA GLN A 147 -6.79 10.90 -16.16
C GLN A 147 -7.49 10.85 -14.80
N TRP A 148 -8.23 9.78 -14.54
CA TRP A 148 -8.86 9.48 -13.25
C TRP A 148 -7.91 8.76 -12.28
N GLY A 149 -6.70 8.38 -12.73
CA GLY A 149 -5.65 7.79 -11.92
C GLY A 149 -4.91 8.85 -11.08
N GLN A 150 -4.23 8.42 -10.05
CA GLN A 150 -3.51 9.31 -9.11
C GLN A 150 -2.22 9.92 -9.69
N ASP A 151 -1.63 9.28 -10.71
CA ASP A 151 -0.36 9.67 -11.34
C ASP A 151 -0.51 9.58 -12.88
N PHE A 152 -1.45 10.35 -13.41
CA PHE A 152 -1.67 10.40 -14.86
C PHE A 152 -0.41 10.88 -15.57
N ARG A 153 -0.04 10.19 -16.65
CA ARG A 153 1.11 10.53 -17.50
C ARG A 153 0.72 10.52 -18.96
N PRO A 154 0.74 11.67 -19.67
CA PRO A 154 0.39 11.75 -21.08
C PRO A 154 1.20 10.80 -21.97
N SER A 155 2.46 10.53 -21.59
CA SER A 155 3.32 9.58 -22.30
C SER A 155 2.78 8.13 -22.30
N TYR A 156 1.95 7.76 -21.32
CA TYR A 156 1.32 6.43 -21.28
C TYR A 156 0.22 6.25 -22.34
N VAL A 157 -0.46 7.31 -22.73
CA VAL A 157 -1.47 7.25 -23.79
C VAL A 157 -0.82 6.89 -25.15
N LYS A 158 0.46 7.23 -25.34
CA LYS A 158 1.23 6.90 -26.54
C LYS A 158 1.59 5.42 -26.68
N ILE A 159 1.39 4.60 -25.65
CA ILE A 159 1.63 3.14 -25.69
C ILE A 159 0.75 2.49 -26.75
N THR A 160 -0.51 2.89 -26.84
CA THR A 160 -1.44 2.35 -27.83
C THR A 160 -1.03 2.72 -29.26
N GLU A 161 -0.55 3.95 -29.47
CA GLU A 161 0.01 4.37 -30.75
C GLU A 161 1.23 3.52 -31.13
N PHE A 162 2.12 3.24 -30.19
CA PHE A 162 3.26 2.35 -30.40
C PHE A 162 2.82 0.95 -30.81
N ILE A 163 1.86 0.34 -30.08
CA ILE A 163 1.37 -1.02 -30.38
C ILE A 163 0.76 -1.10 -31.79
N ARG A 164 0.02 -0.05 -32.22
CA ARG A 164 -0.61 0.02 -33.56
C ARG A 164 0.40 0.14 -34.70
N GLN A 165 1.61 0.64 -34.43
CA GLN A 165 2.67 0.78 -35.45
C GLN A 165 3.48 -0.53 -35.64
N LEU A 166 3.30 -1.52 -34.76
CA LEU A 166 4.03 -2.79 -34.87
C LEU A 166 3.47 -3.65 -36.01
N PRO A 167 4.32 -4.34 -36.78
CA PRO A 167 3.92 -5.21 -37.90
C PRO A 167 2.99 -6.35 -37.48
N ARG A 168 3.14 -6.82 -36.26
CA ARG A 168 2.30 -7.84 -35.60
C ARG A 168 1.99 -7.37 -34.19
N ARG A 169 0.72 -7.39 -33.84
CA ARG A 169 0.29 -7.04 -32.49
C ARG A 169 0.76 -8.11 -31.48
N PRO A 170 1.54 -7.76 -30.48
CA PRO A 170 1.92 -8.67 -29.40
C PRO A 170 0.76 -8.83 -28.39
N VAL A 171 0.89 -9.79 -27.48
CA VAL A 171 0.01 -9.88 -26.31
C VAL A 171 0.22 -8.63 -25.45
N VAL A 172 -0.88 -8.01 -25.02
CA VAL A 172 -0.83 -6.81 -24.16
C VAL A 172 -1.24 -7.19 -22.74
N SER A 173 -0.39 -6.90 -21.77
CA SER A 173 -0.69 -7.18 -20.37
C SER A 173 -0.49 -5.91 -19.52
N ALA A 174 -1.51 -5.54 -18.76
CA ALA A 174 -1.53 -4.34 -17.94
C ALA A 174 -1.64 -4.69 -16.45
N PHE A 175 -0.75 -4.12 -15.63
CA PHE A 175 -0.67 -4.41 -14.21
C PHE A 175 -0.73 -3.12 -13.38
N THR A 176 -1.51 -3.14 -12.31
CA THR A 176 -1.53 -2.05 -11.32
C THR A 176 -1.90 -2.58 -9.94
N ALA A 177 -1.51 -1.82 -8.90
CA ALA A 177 -1.94 -2.10 -7.53
C ALA A 177 -3.22 -1.36 -7.15
N THR A 178 -3.50 -0.24 -7.79
CA THR A 178 -4.56 0.70 -7.42
C THR A 178 -5.37 1.09 -8.66
N ALA A 179 -6.59 0.59 -8.76
CA ALA A 179 -7.50 1.01 -9.81
C ALA A 179 -8.94 0.96 -9.30
N THR A 180 -9.58 2.12 -9.21
CA THR A 180 -11.02 2.20 -9.02
C THR A 180 -11.74 1.70 -10.28
N GLN A 181 -13.04 1.46 -10.19
CA GLN A 181 -13.81 0.99 -11.35
C GLN A 181 -13.62 1.89 -12.58
N LYS A 182 -13.68 3.21 -12.39
CA LYS A 182 -13.50 4.18 -13.47
C LYS A 182 -12.10 4.09 -14.11
N VAL A 183 -11.06 3.92 -13.30
CA VAL A 183 -9.69 3.74 -13.81
C VAL A 183 -9.55 2.44 -14.59
N ARG A 184 -10.24 1.36 -14.18
CA ARG A 184 -10.24 0.08 -14.92
C ARG A 184 -10.86 0.23 -16.29
N GLU A 185 -12.02 0.90 -16.38
CA GLU A 185 -12.71 1.19 -17.62
C GLU A 185 -11.83 1.98 -18.58
N ASP A 186 -11.15 3.04 -18.09
CA ASP A 186 -10.22 3.84 -18.87
C ASP A 186 -9.01 3.01 -19.38
N ILE A 187 -8.43 2.16 -18.51
CA ILE A 187 -7.29 1.30 -18.94
C ILE A 187 -7.71 0.39 -20.09
N LEU A 188 -8.89 -0.22 -20.00
CA LEU A 188 -9.41 -1.12 -21.04
C LEU A 188 -9.63 -0.38 -22.37
N GLU A 189 -10.21 0.82 -22.31
CA GLU A 189 -10.52 1.64 -23.47
C GLU A 189 -9.23 2.21 -24.11
N VAL A 190 -8.38 2.87 -23.31
CA VAL A 190 -7.21 3.57 -23.83
C VAL A 190 -6.15 2.60 -24.36
N LEU A 191 -5.94 1.44 -23.72
CA LEU A 191 -5.01 0.41 -24.21
C LEU A 191 -5.57 -0.42 -25.37
N ASP A 192 -6.85 -0.28 -25.72
CA ASP A 192 -7.49 -1.04 -26.81
C ASP A 192 -7.26 -2.55 -26.64
N LEU A 193 -7.56 -3.07 -25.42
CA LEU A 193 -7.32 -4.48 -25.09
C LEU A 193 -8.34 -5.37 -25.77
N GLU A 194 -7.87 -6.41 -26.45
CA GLU A 194 -8.71 -7.35 -27.23
C GLU A 194 -9.22 -8.51 -26.37
N SER A 195 -10.52 -8.50 -26.04
CA SER A 195 -11.17 -9.55 -25.23
C SER A 195 -10.35 -9.94 -23.98
N PRO A 196 -9.93 -8.98 -23.15
CA PRO A 196 -8.95 -9.22 -22.11
C PRO A 196 -9.48 -10.18 -21.04
N TYR A 197 -8.56 -10.92 -20.41
CA TYR A 197 -8.82 -11.52 -19.11
C TYR A 197 -8.62 -10.46 -18.02
N ILE A 198 -9.65 -10.20 -17.23
CA ILE A 198 -9.60 -9.23 -16.15
C ILE A 198 -9.50 -9.98 -14.83
N ASN A 199 -8.39 -9.77 -14.12
CA ASN A 199 -8.18 -10.30 -12.77
C ASN A 199 -8.16 -9.16 -11.75
N VAL A 200 -9.00 -9.27 -10.73
CA VAL A 200 -9.00 -8.40 -9.56
C VAL A 200 -8.75 -9.28 -8.33
N SER A 201 -7.51 -9.37 -7.90
CA SER A 201 -7.09 -10.27 -6.81
C SER A 201 -7.55 -9.84 -5.41
N GLY A 202 -8.33 -8.76 -5.33
CA GLY A 202 -8.73 -8.14 -4.07
C GLY A 202 -7.72 -7.12 -3.56
N PHE A 203 -8.19 -6.28 -2.65
CA PHE A 203 -7.39 -5.21 -2.04
C PHE A 203 -7.13 -5.46 -0.56
N ASP A 204 -7.65 -6.56 -0.01
CA ASP A 204 -7.47 -6.84 1.42
C ASP A 204 -6.06 -7.34 1.73
N ARG A 205 -5.54 -6.85 2.84
CA ARG A 205 -4.28 -7.21 3.46
C ARG A 205 -4.55 -7.48 4.93
N GLU A 206 -5.00 -8.69 5.26
CA GLU A 206 -5.47 -9.10 6.59
C GLU A 206 -4.42 -8.88 7.68
N ASN A 207 -3.14 -9.01 7.32
CA ASN A 207 -2.00 -8.84 8.22
C ASN A 207 -1.70 -7.38 8.60
N LEU A 208 -2.36 -6.38 7.98
CA LEU A 208 -2.13 -4.97 8.30
C LEU A 208 -3.16 -4.48 9.32
N TYR A 209 -2.67 -3.91 10.40
CA TYR A 209 -3.47 -3.14 11.33
C TYR A 209 -3.57 -1.69 10.87
N PHE A 210 -4.76 -1.10 10.86
CA PHE A 210 -4.98 0.29 10.46
C PHE A 210 -5.45 1.14 11.63
N GLU A 211 -4.81 2.31 11.80
CA GLU A 211 -5.18 3.26 12.84
C GLU A 211 -5.09 4.71 12.35
N VAL A 212 -6.05 5.53 12.77
CA VAL A 212 -5.99 6.99 12.64
C VAL A 212 -5.93 7.60 14.03
N ARG A 213 -4.82 8.30 14.34
CA ARG A 213 -4.60 9.02 15.60
C ARG A 213 -4.72 10.51 15.39
N THR A 214 -5.60 11.16 16.15
CA THR A 214 -5.64 12.63 16.26
C THR A 214 -4.70 13.05 17.37
N ALA A 215 -3.50 13.52 17.03
CA ALA A 215 -2.50 13.92 18.03
C ALA A 215 -2.18 15.41 17.92
N ARG A 216 -2.15 16.11 19.08
CA ARG A 216 -1.69 17.50 19.17
C ARG A 216 -0.17 17.61 19.08
N GLY A 217 0.56 16.62 19.59
CA GLY A 217 2.02 16.49 19.53
C GLY A 217 2.42 15.26 18.70
N LYS A 218 2.42 15.37 17.36
CA LYS A 218 2.73 14.24 16.47
C LYS A 218 4.15 13.70 16.67
N LYS A 219 5.11 14.59 16.92
CA LYS A 219 6.52 14.22 17.10
C LYS A 219 6.74 13.40 18.37
N GLU A 220 6.12 13.81 19.46
CA GLU A 220 6.17 13.10 20.73
C GLU A 220 5.48 11.72 20.63
N ALA A 221 4.32 11.67 19.97
CA ALA A 221 3.60 10.43 19.76
C ALA A 221 4.41 9.42 18.90
N ILE A 222 5.12 9.91 17.88
CA ILE A 222 6.03 9.08 17.07
C ILE A 222 7.21 8.59 17.91
N LYS A 223 7.84 9.43 18.71
CA LYS A 223 8.93 9.03 19.60
C LYS A 223 8.49 7.96 20.61
N GLU A 224 7.31 8.13 21.19
CA GLU A 224 6.74 7.14 22.12
C GLU A 224 6.53 5.80 21.40
N TYR A 225 5.94 5.83 20.20
CA TYR A 225 5.75 4.64 19.37
C TYR A 225 7.09 3.94 19.07
N LEU A 226 8.07 4.68 18.54
CA LEU A 226 9.37 4.12 18.18
C LEU A 226 10.16 3.58 19.39
N THR A 227 9.93 4.13 20.57
CA THR A 227 10.55 3.62 21.80
C THR A 227 10.04 2.22 22.18
N GLN A 228 8.80 1.90 21.80
CA GLN A 228 8.17 0.59 22.00
C GLN A 228 8.51 -0.40 20.89
N HIS A 229 8.99 0.09 19.73
CA HIS A 229 9.26 -0.65 18.50
C HIS A 229 10.73 -0.48 18.05
N ARG A 230 11.68 -0.57 18.98
CA ARG A 230 13.09 -0.28 18.71
C ARG A 230 13.77 -1.26 17.76
N GLU A 231 13.30 -2.49 17.72
CA GLU A 231 13.88 -3.58 16.92
C GLU A 231 13.19 -3.69 15.54
N ASP A 232 12.12 -2.91 15.32
CA ASP A 232 11.30 -3.00 14.13
C ASP A 232 11.80 -2.06 13.02
N SER A 233 11.83 -2.58 11.80
CA SER A 233 12.08 -1.76 10.61
C SER A 233 10.81 -1.06 10.16
N GLY A 234 10.89 0.25 9.87
CA GLY A 234 9.71 1.01 9.50
C GLY A 234 9.94 2.20 8.58
N ILE A 235 8.85 2.75 8.06
CA ILE A 235 8.86 3.93 7.19
C ILE A 235 7.96 5.01 7.79
N ILE A 236 8.44 6.26 7.79
CA ILE A 236 7.66 7.43 8.22
C ILE A 236 7.47 8.36 7.03
N TYR A 237 6.24 8.50 6.55
CA TYR A 237 5.91 9.39 5.44
C TYR A 237 5.55 10.79 5.91
N CYS A 238 6.17 11.80 5.29
CA CYS A 238 5.91 13.23 5.51
C CYS A 238 5.47 13.90 4.21
N ALA A 239 4.56 14.88 4.30
CA ALA A 239 4.07 15.62 3.13
C ALA A 239 5.11 16.54 2.50
N THR A 240 6.09 17.05 3.26
CA THR A 240 7.06 18.04 2.79
C THR A 240 8.50 17.63 3.11
N ARG A 241 9.44 18.09 2.26
CA ARG A 241 10.89 17.93 2.48
C ARG A 241 11.32 18.48 3.84
N LYS A 242 10.79 19.65 4.22
CA LYS A 242 11.06 20.29 5.50
C LYS A 242 10.68 19.39 6.67
N ASN A 243 9.50 18.78 6.64
CA ASN A 243 9.07 17.86 7.71
C ASN A 243 9.98 16.64 7.80
N VAL A 244 10.48 16.12 6.67
CA VAL A 244 11.44 15.01 6.64
C VAL A 244 12.73 15.41 7.35
N ASP A 245 13.32 16.56 6.97
CA ASP A 245 14.58 17.03 7.55
C ASP A 245 14.47 17.34 9.05
N GLU A 246 13.39 18.00 9.46
CA GLU A 246 13.15 18.31 10.88
C GLU A 246 12.96 17.05 11.72
N LEU A 247 12.15 16.10 11.25
CA LEU A 247 11.88 14.86 11.98
C LEU A 247 13.12 13.97 12.03
N TYR A 248 13.89 13.91 10.93
CA TYR A 248 15.16 13.19 10.87
C TYR A 248 16.13 13.68 11.95
N LEU A 249 16.39 15.00 12.01
CA LEU A 249 17.30 15.57 13.00
C LEU A 249 16.82 15.30 14.44
N GLU A 250 15.53 15.40 14.66
CA GLU A 250 14.96 15.19 15.97
C GLU A 250 15.04 13.74 16.46
N LEU A 251 14.78 12.77 15.58
CA LEU A 251 14.87 11.34 15.91
C LEU A 251 16.33 10.88 16.01
N GLN A 252 17.22 11.40 15.16
CA GLN A 252 18.65 11.14 15.24
C GLN A 252 19.24 11.61 16.57
N ASN A 253 18.87 12.84 17.00
CA ASN A 253 19.29 13.38 18.29
C ASN A 253 18.72 12.61 19.48
N ALA A 254 17.58 11.94 19.30
CA ALA A 254 17.01 11.04 20.31
C ALA A 254 17.61 9.62 20.29
N GLY A 255 18.61 9.36 19.44
CA GLY A 255 19.36 8.10 19.38
C GLY A 255 18.69 6.98 18.59
N PHE A 256 17.76 7.30 17.69
CA PHE A 256 17.19 6.31 16.76
C PHE A 256 18.06 6.15 15.51
N SER A 257 18.12 4.92 14.97
CA SER A 257 18.75 4.59 13.69
C SER A 257 17.84 5.02 12.55
N VAL A 258 18.03 6.23 12.02
CA VAL A 258 17.16 6.85 11.02
C VAL A 258 17.90 7.25 9.76
N GLY A 259 17.29 6.99 8.60
CA GLY A 259 17.64 7.54 7.30
C GLY A 259 16.61 8.54 6.82
N ARG A 260 16.95 9.36 5.81
CA ARG A 260 16.01 10.29 5.19
C ARG A 260 16.04 10.19 3.66
N TYR A 261 14.88 10.45 3.04
CA TYR A 261 14.78 10.39 1.59
C TYR A 261 13.75 11.39 1.05
N HIS A 262 14.17 12.31 0.18
CA HIS A 262 13.28 13.20 -0.55
C HIS A 262 13.94 13.74 -1.82
N ALA A 263 13.16 14.23 -2.78
CA ALA A 263 13.64 14.67 -4.09
C ALA A 263 14.61 15.88 -4.04
N GLY A 264 14.75 16.58 -2.91
CA GLY A 264 15.71 17.67 -2.74
C GLY A 264 17.12 17.20 -2.41
N MET A 265 17.34 15.90 -2.13
CA MET A 265 18.67 15.32 -1.90
C MET A 265 19.39 15.03 -3.21
N GLY A 266 20.73 15.06 -3.20
CA GLY A 266 21.55 14.61 -4.33
C GLY A 266 21.31 13.11 -4.62
N THR A 267 21.57 12.70 -5.86
CA THR A 267 21.33 11.30 -6.29
C THR A 267 22.15 10.30 -5.51
N GLU A 268 23.42 10.58 -5.23
CA GLU A 268 24.30 9.69 -4.43
C GLU A 268 23.76 9.50 -3.00
N ALA A 269 23.42 10.61 -2.32
CA ALA A 269 22.87 10.56 -0.96
C ALA A 269 21.51 9.83 -0.89
N ARG A 270 20.69 9.92 -1.94
CA ARG A 270 19.44 9.16 -2.02
C ARG A 270 19.71 7.67 -2.17
N ASN A 271 20.62 7.30 -3.05
CA ASN A 271 20.98 5.89 -3.28
C ASN A 271 21.59 5.28 -2.02
N GLU A 272 22.51 5.98 -1.36
CA GLU A 272 23.13 5.54 -0.11
C GLU A 272 22.08 5.33 0.99
N SER A 273 21.20 6.31 1.20
CA SER A 273 20.15 6.21 2.22
C SER A 273 19.16 5.07 1.91
N GLN A 274 18.83 4.85 0.64
CA GLN A 274 17.98 3.72 0.21
C GLN A 274 18.68 2.38 0.44
N GLU A 275 19.95 2.27 0.07
CA GLU A 275 20.74 1.05 0.32
C GLU A 275 20.89 0.77 1.81
N ASP A 276 21.15 1.79 2.63
CA ASP A 276 21.27 1.62 4.09
C ASP A 276 20.00 1.05 4.69
N PHE A 277 18.83 1.49 4.21
CA PHE A 277 17.55 0.96 4.65
C PHE A 277 17.30 -0.47 4.12
N ILE A 278 17.60 -0.74 2.85
CA ILE A 278 17.41 -2.08 2.24
C ILE A 278 18.32 -3.12 2.90
N TYR A 279 19.55 -2.74 3.24
CA TYR A 279 20.54 -3.63 3.84
C TYR A 279 20.52 -3.65 5.38
N ASP A 280 19.45 -3.18 6.02
CA ASP A 280 19.27 -3.15 7.49
C ASP A 280 20.37 -2.37 8.25
N ARG A 281 21.07 -1.43 7.58
CA ARG A 281 22.01 -0.50 8.23
C ARG A 281 21.30 0.66 8.90
N THR A 282 20.10 0.94 8.44
CA THR A 282 19.17 1.92 9.00
C THR A 282 17.83 1.24 9.23
N GLU A 283 17.27 1.37 10.43
CA GLU A 283 16.02 0.72 10.82
C GLU A 283 14.79 1.49 10.35
N ILE A 284 14.87 2.82 10.37
CA ILE A 284 13.72 3.69 10.10
C ILE A 284 14.05 4.63 8.95
N MET A 285 13.19 4.65 7.92
CA MET A 285 13.30 5.61 6.82
C MET A 285 12.25 6.71 6.96
N ILE A 286 12.69 7.97 7.01
CA ILE A 286 11.82 9.15 7.02
C ILE A 286 11.80 9.75 5.61
N ALA A 287 10.64 9.82 4.97
CA ALA A 287 10.60 10.16 3.55
C ALA A 287 9.36 10.93 3.11
N THR A 288 9.47 11.57 1.95
CA THR A 288 8.29 11.97 1.17
C THR A 288 7.80 10.81 0.30
N ASN A 289 6.66 10.99 -0.38
CA ASN A 289 6.15 10.03 -1.38
C ASN A 289 7.15 9.68 -2.51
N ALA A 290 8.24 10.47 -2.67
CA ALA A 290 9.33 10.14 -3.57
C ALA A 290 10.08 8.84 -3.20
N PHE A 291 10.03 8.45 -1.91
CA PHE A 291 10.52 7.17 -1.42
C PHE A 291 9.40 6.15 -1.49
N GLY A 292 9.34 5.41 -2.56
CA GLY A 292 8.19 4.54 -2.61
C GLY A 292 8.23 3.55 -3.74
N MET A 293 8.09 3.99 -4.95
CA MET A 293 8.02 3.12 -6.10
C MET A 293 9.39 2.46 -6.33
N GLY A 294 9.45 1.12 -6.25
CA GLY A 294 10.68 0.33 -6.42
C GLY A 294 11.27 -0.27 -5.12
N ILE A 295 10.79 0.08 -3.94
CA ILE A 295 11.31 -0.50 -2.71
C ILE A 295 10.59 -1.82 -2.41
N ASP A 296 11.35 -2.90 -2.41
CA ASP A 296 10.85 -4.25 -2.14
C ASP A 296 11.47 -4.85 -0.87
N LYS A 297 11.50 -4.07 0.22
CA LYS A 297 11.86 -4.57 1.54
C LYS A 297 10.66 -5.28 2.16
N SER A 298 10.79 -6.57 2.43
CA SER A 298 9.66 -7.41 2.87
C SER A 298 9.35 -7.29 4.36
N ASN A 299 10.35 -7.00 5.19
CA ASN A 299 10.26 -7.01 6.65
C ASN A 299 9.97 -5.64 7.28
N VAL A 300 9.22 -4.77 6.61
CA VAL A 300 8.75 -3.49 7.18
C VAL A 300 7.61 -3.78 8.15
N ARG A 301 7.82 -3.52 9.44
CA ARG A 301 6.83 -3.81 10.50
C ARG A 301 5.84 -2.68 10.74
N PHE A 302 6.20 -1.45 10.40
CA PHE A 302 5.27 -0.32 10.50
C PHE A 302 5.44 0.69 9.38
N VAL A 303 4.32 1.32 9.02
CA VAL A 303 4.29 2.53 8.20
C VAL A 303 3.54 3.61 8.96
N LEU A 304 4.25 4.69 9.31
CA LEU A 304 3.67 5.84 9.98
C LEU A 304 3.48 6.99 8.97
N HIS A 305 2.31 7.60 8.97
CA HIS A 305 2.06 8.82 8.22
C HIS A 305 2.07 10.03 9.17
N TYR A 306 3.15 10.81 9.14
CA TYR A 306 3.25 12.06 9.91
C TYR A 306 2.23 13.10 9.47
N ASN A 307 1.94 13.15 8.18
CA ASN A 307 0.88 13.94 7.58
C ASN A 307 -0.07 13.04 6.81
N MET A 308 -1.33 13.48 6.70
CA MET A 308 -2.32 12.83 5.84
C MET A 308 -1.83 12.81 4.37
N PRO A 309 -1.85 11.66 3.67
CA PRO A 309 -1.57 11.58 2.23
C PRO A 309 -2.57 12.39 1.39
N GLN A 310 -2.23 12.65 0.13
CA GLN A 310 -3.09 13.43 -0.78
C GLN A 310 -4.33 12.65 -1.25
N SER A 311 -4.25 11.32 -1.27
CA SER A 311 -5.33 10.46 -1.75
C SER A 311 -5.35 9.09 -1.05
N MET A 312 -6.45 8.37 -1.19
CA MET A 312 -6.58 6.99 -0.71
C MET A 312 -5.64 6.03 -1.43
N GLU A 313 -5.38 6.27 -2.70
CA GLU A 313 -4.45 5.48 -3.50
C GLU A 313 -3.01 5.64 -2.99
N ASN A 314 -2.57 6.88 -2.73
CA ASN A 314 -1.26 7.14 -2.13
C ASN A 314 -1.15 6.43 -0.78
N TYR A 315 -2.16 6.62 0.09
CA TYR A 315 -2.20 5.97 1.39
C TYR A 315 -2.10 4.45 1.27
N TYR A 316 -2.88 3.83 0.39
CA TYR A 316 -2.89 2.38 0.20
C TYR A 316 -1.56 1.85 -0.35
N GLN A 317 -0.94 2.55 -1.30
CA GLN A 317 0.38 2.18 -1.83
C GLN A 317 1.49 2.32 -0.78
N GLU A 318 1.46 3.39 0.03
CA GLU A 318 2.45 3.66 1.07
C GLU A 318 2.26 2.69 2.25
N ALA A 319 1.05 2.52 2.77
CA ALA A 319 0.72 1.55 3.81
C ALA A 319 0.99 0.11 3.37
N GLY A 320 0.73 -0.22 2.11
CA GLY A 320 0.96 -1.54 1.52
C GLY A 320 2.43 -1.97 1.45
N ARG A 321 3.38 -1.11 1.84
CA ARG A 321 4.79 -1.48 2.01
C ARG A 321 5.05 -2.26 3.27
N ALA A 322 4.18 -2.10 4.28
CA ALA A 322 4.25 -2.87 5.49
C ALA A 322 3.89 -4.35 5.26
N GLY A 323 4.53 -5.24 5.96
CA GLY A 323 4.18 -6.66 6.02
C GLY A 323 4.09 -7.39 4.68
N ARG A 324 4.98 -7.14 3.73
CA ARG A 324 4.98 -7.84 2.42
C ARG A 324 5.29 -9.32 2.52
N ASP A 325 5.94 -9.72 3.59
CA ASP A 325 6.20 -11.10 3.96
C ASP A 325 4.96 -11.84 4.51
N GLY A 326 3.84 -11.13 4.72
CA GLY A 326 2.60 -11.68 5.28
C GLY A 326 2.53 -11.59 6.80
N GLU A 327 3.62 -11.14 7.46
CA GLU A 327 3.65 -10.98 8.91
C GLU A 327 2.86 -9.75 9.36
N PRO A 328 2.35 -9.72 10.60
CA PRO A 328 1.64 -8.58 11.16
C PRO A 328 2.45 -7.29 11.03
N ALA A 329 1.78 -6.22 10.63
CA ALA A 329 2.40 -4.91 10.52
C ALA A 329 1.37 -3.80 10.77
N GLU A 330 1.84 -2.65 11.23
CA GLU A 330 1.00 -1.54 11.65
C GLU A 330 1.05 -0.36 10.67
N CYS A 331 -0.11 0.19 10.34
CA CYS A 331 -0.27 1.37 9.48
C CYS A 331 -0.98 2.46 10.28
N ILE A 332 -0.21 3.43 10.82
CA ILE A 332 -0.73 4.46 11.70
C ILE A 332 -0.65 5.83 11.02
N LEU A 333 -1.79 6.50 10.93
CA LEU A 333 -1.88 7.84 10.36
C LEU A 333 -2.11 8.87 11.47
N PHE A 334 -1.19 9.82 11.63
CA PHE A 334 -1.31 10.96 12.54
C PHE A 334 -2.02 12.11 11.84
N TYR A 335 -3.32 12.22 12.06
CA TYR A 335 -4.16 13.21 11.41
C TYR A 335 -4.20 14.53 12.16
N SER A 336 -4.17 15.62 11.40
CA SER A 336 -4.49 16.97 11.86
C SER A 336 -5.30 17.71 10.79
N PRO A 337 -6.28 18.54 11.14
CA PRO A 337 -7.00 19.37 10.16
C PRO A 337 -6.10 20.29 9.33
N GLN A 338 -4.91 20.63 9.84
CA GLN A 338 -3.91 21.40 9.10
C GLN A 338 -3.33 20.63 7.89
N ASP A 339 -3.35 19.30 7.93
CA ASP A 339 -2.86 18.46 6.81
C ASP A 339 -3.67 18.71 5.54
N ILE A 340 -4.96 19.01 5.65
CA ILE A 340 -5.82 19.35 4.50
C ILE A 340 -5.29 20.62 3.82
N MET A 341 -4.97 21.66 4.62
CA MET A 341 -4.45 22.92 4.07
C MET A 341 -3.07 22.73 3.43
N ILE A 342 -2.20 21.94 4.06
CA ILE A 342 -0.88 21.62 3.52
C ILE A 342 -1.02 20.92 2.17
N ASN A 343 -1.86 19.90 2.09
CA ASN A 343 -2.09 19.16 0.85
C ASN A 343 -2.73 20.05 -0.22
N GLN A 344 -3.65 20.92 0.13
CA GLN A 344 -4.25 21.85 -0.82
C GLN A 344 -3.22 22.81 -1.40
N LEU A 345 -2.33 23.37 -0.57
CA LEU A 345 -1.20 24.21 -1.04
C LEU A 345 -0.24 23.43 -1.95
N LEU A 346 0.02 22.14 -1.65
CA LEU A 346 0.86 21.30 -2.48
C LEU A 346 0.21 21.01 -3.85
N LEU A 347 -1.11 20.79 -3.88
CA LEU A 347 -1.86 20.62 -5.12
C LEU A 347 -1.86 21.89 -5.98
N ASP A 348 -2.06 23.05 -5.33
CA ASP A 348 -2.05 24.35 -6.01
C ASP A 348 -0.66 24.73 -6.54
N SER A 349 0.41 24.21 -5.90
CA SER A 349 1.80 24.47 -6.27
C SER A 349 2.38 23.48 -7.28
N LYS A 350 1.61 22.47 -7.74
CA LYS A 350 2.05 21.60 -8.82
C LYS A 350 2.28 22.47 -10.05
N GLU A 351 3.58 22.73 -10.35
CA GLU A 351 3.98 23.48 -11.53
C GLU A 351 3.52 22.74 -12.79
N GLN A 352 3.05 23.51 -13.75
CA GLN A 352 2.69 23.05 -15.08
C GLN A 352 3.96 22.55 -15.78
N ILE A 353 4.28 21.30 -15.62
CA ILE A 353 5.26 20.65 -16.50
C ILE A 353 4.56 20.56 -17.85
N GLY A 354 5.08 21.23 -18.85
CA GLY A 354 4.48 21.59 -20.15
C GLY A 354 3.97 20.48 -21.07
N GLU A 355 3.44 19.39 -20.49
CA GLU A 355 2.88 18.26 -21.23
C GLU A 355 1.34 18.24 -21.25
N TYR A 356 0.67 19.12 -20.49
CA TYR A 356 -0.79 19.15 -20.35
C TYR A 356 -1.41 20.39 -20.97
N THR A 357 -2.59 20.25 -21.54
CA THR A 357 -3.45 21.39 -21.91
C THR A 357 -4.09 22.01 -20.67
N GLU A 358 -4.57 23.27 -20.78
CA GLU A 358 -5.27 23.93 -19.66
C GLU A 358 -6.53 23.17 -19.23
N GLU A 359 -7.24 22.56 -20.19
CA GLU A 359 -8.45 21.78 -19.93
C GLU A 359 -8.13 20.49 -19.15
N GLU A 360 -7.07 19.78 -19.56
CA GLU A 360 -6.58 18.60 -18.84
C GLU A 360 -6.16 18.94 -17.41
N LEU A 361 -5.45 20.05 -17.22
CA LEU A 361 -5.01 20.52 -15.91
C LEU A 361 -6.21 20.84 -15.00
N GLN A 362 -7.27 21.41 -15.55
CA GLN A 362 -8.49 21.68 -14.77
C GLN A 362 -9.16 20.40 -14.32
N VAL A 363 -9.31 19.43 -15.19
CA VAL A 363 -9.86 18.10 -14.84
C VAL A 363 -9.02 17.42 -13.74
N ILE A 364 -7.69 17.41 -13.90
CA ILE A 364 -6.78 16.83 -12.91
C ILE A 364 -6.93 17.51 -11.53
N ARG A 365 -6.99 18.85 -11.50
CA ARG A 365 -7.19 19.60 -10.24
C ARG A 365 -8.50 19.28 -9.55
N GLU A 366 -9.59 19.18 -10.31
CA GLU A 366 -10.91 18.83 -9.76
C GLU A 366 -10.87 17.42 -9.16
N GLN A 367 -10.24 16.46 -9.85
CA GLN A 367 -10.07 15.10 -9.34
C GLN A 367 -9.17 15.04 -8.10
N ASP A 368 -8.07 15.78 -8.08
CA ASP A 368 -7.18 15.85 -6.91
C ASP A 368 -7.92 16.38 -5.67
N VAL A 369 -8.78 17.39 -5.83
CA VAL A 369 -9.63 17.90 -4.73
C VAL A 369 -10.61 16.84 -4.24
N LEU A 370 -11.23 16.08 -5.14
CA LEU A 370 -12.13 14.98 -4.77
C LEU A 370 -11.41 13.86 -4.03
N ARG A 371 -10.21 13.48 -4.48
CA ARG A 371 -9.36 12.47 -3.82
C ARG A 371 -8.95 12.92 -2.41
N LEU A 372 -8.53 14.19 -2.28
CA LEU A 372 -8.17 14.78 -0.99
C LEU A 372 -9.34 14.75 0.01
N ARG A 373 -10.57 15.02 -0.47
CA ARG A 373 -11.78 14.91 0.36
C ARG A 373 -12.03 13.48 0.84
N LYS A 374 -11.95 12.50 -0.06
CA LYS A 374 -12.13 11.08 0.30
C LYS A 374 -11.10 10.65 1.34
N MET A 375 -9.84 11.09 1.19
CA MET A 375 -8.80 10.85 2.18
C MET A 375 -9.09 11.53 3.53
N SER A 376 -9.58 12.76 3.51
CA SER A 376 -10.00 13.48 4.72
C SER A 376 -11.17 12.78 5.43
N ASN A 377 -12.14 12.26 4.66
CA ASN A 377 -13.26 11.49 5.20
C ASN A 377 -12.76 10.19 5.85
N TYR A 378 -11.81 9.49 5.24
CA TYR A 378 -11.16 8.33 5.86
C TYR A 378 -10.56 8.66 7.22
N CYS A 379 -9.92 9.81 7.36
CA CYS A 379 -9.31 10.23 8.63
C CYS A 379 -10.32 10.56 9.74
N THR A 380 -11.57 10.78 9.39
CA THR A 380 -12.62 11.22 10.34
C THR A 380 -13.77 10.24 10.46
N THR A 381 -13.77 9.15 9.70
CA THR A 381 -14.86 8.17 9.70
C THR A 381 -14.94 7.37 11.00
N SER A 382 -16.14 7.00 11.40
CA SER A 382 -16.40 6.02 12.45
C SER A 382 -16.57 4.59 11.93
N MET A 383 -16.63 4.40 10.61
CA MET A 383 -16.67 3.07 9.98
C MET A 383 -15.38 2.28 10.24
N CYS A 384 -15.45 0.98 10.03
CA CYS A 384 -14.25 0.14 9.95
C CYS A 384 -13.28 0.71 8.89
N LEU A 385 -12.05 1.03 9.32
CA LEU A 385 -11.05 1.64 8.42
C LEU A 385 -10.71 0.75 7.22
N ARG A 386 -10.61 -0.56 7.44
CA ARG A 386 -10.39 -1.54 6.37
C ARG A 386 -11.54 -1.57 5.38
N LYS A 387 -12.79 -1.60 5.86
CA LYS A 387 -13.98 -1.54 5.02
C LYS A 387 -14.00 -0.26 4.17
N TYR A 388 -13.63 0.87 4.75
CA TYR A 388 -13.55 2.13 4.01
C TYR A 388 -12.57 2.05 2.83
N ILE A 389 -11.36 1.47 3.06
CA ILE A 389 -10.35 1.25 2.01
C ILE A 389 -10.89 0.33 0.92
N LEU A 390 -11.46 -0.81 1.29
CA LEU A 390 -11.96 -1.82 0.35
C LEU A 390 -13.11 -1.29 -0.49
N ASN A 391 -14.07 -0.61 0.13
CA ASN A 391 -15.19 0.04 -0.56
C ASN A 391 -14.71 1.13 -1.53
N TYR A 392 -13.65 1.87 -1.17
CA TYR A 392 -13.07 2.87 -2.07
C TYR A 392 -12.61 2.27 -3.39
N PHE A 393 -12.06 1.07 -3.37
CA PHE A 393 -11.63 0.33 -4.57
C PHE A 393 -12.72 -0.54 -5.18
N GLY A 394 -13.96 -0.49 -4.65
CA GLY A 394 -15.10 -1.23 -5.16
C GLY A 394 -15.15 -2.69 -4.74
N GLN A 395 -14.51 -3.04 -3.64
CA GLN A 395 -14.59 -4.37 -3.03
C GLN A 395 -15.55 -4.34 -1.83
N GLU A 396 -16.61 -5.13 -1.89
CA GLU A 396 -17.51 -5.34 -0.76
C GLU A 396 -16.84 -6.21 0.31
N THR A 397 -17.12 -5.91 1.57
CA THR A 397 -16.57 -6.63 2.73
C THR A 397 -17.51 -6.51 3.92
N GLU A 398 -17.22 -7.28 4.96
CA GLU A 398 -17.95 -7.26 6.23
C GLU A 398 -17.92 -5.88 6.92
N GLU A 399 -18.89 -5.64 7.81
CA GLU A 399 -19.00 -4.39 8.56
C GLU A 399 -17.81 -4.14 9.49
N HIS A 400 -17.21 -5.19 10.02
CA HIS A 400 -16.14 -5.13 11.01
C HIS A 400 -15.00 -6.07 10.63
N CYS A 401 -13.77 -5.56 10.57
CA CYS A 401 -12.60 -6.39 10.27
C CYS A 401 -11.92 -6.98 11.52
N GLY A 402 -12.28 -6.53 12.73
CA GLY A 402 -11.63 -6.94 13.98
C GLY A 402 -10.17 -6.53 14.15
N ASN A 403 -9.55 -5.89 13.12
CA ASN A 403 -8.14 -5.52 13.08
C ASN A 403 -7.91 -4.08 12.57
N CYS A 404 -8.62 -3.12 13.17
CA CYS A 404 -8.37 -1.67 12.99
C CYS A 404 -8.81 -0.92 14.24
N SER A 405 -8.31 0.29 14.44
CA SER A 405 -8.63 1.09 15.63
C SER A 405 -10.13 1.29 15.82
N ASN A 406 -10.88 1.51 14.75
CA ASN A 406 -12.32 1.72 14.84
C ASN A 406 -13.12 0.45 15.18
N CYS A 407 -12.58 -0.75 14.91
CA CYS A 407 -13.22 -2.01 15.34
C CYS A 407 -12.88 -2.40 16.77
N LEU A 408 -11.69 -2.01 17.26
CA LEU A 408 -11.20 -2.37 18.59
C LEU A 408 -11.59 -1.36 19.68
N GLU A 409 -11.96 -0.13 19.29
CA GLU A 409 -12.44 0.88 20.23
C GLU A 409 -13.91 0.68 20.59
N GLU A 410 -14.24 1.00 21.83
CA GLU A 410 -15.63 1.08 22.28
C GLU A 410 -16.26 2.39 21.78
N PHE A 411 -17.36 2.27 21.06
CA PHE A 411 -18.19 3.38 20.63
C PHE A 411 -19.43 3.52 21.51
N VAL A 412 -19.83 4.77 21.74
CA VAL A 412 -21.12 5.10 22.31
C VAL A 412 -22.00 5.62 21.18
N GLU A 413 -23.17 5.01 21.01
CA GLU A 413 -24.15 5.46 20.03
C GLU A 413 -25.06 6.54 20.63
N PHE A 414 -25.24 7.61 19.87
CA PHE A 414 -26.17 8.68 20.20
C PHE A 414 -27.22 8.76 19.10
N ASP A 415 -28.47 8.83 19.49
CA ASP A 415 -29.52 9.21 18.56
C ASP A 415 -29.35 10.69 18.18
N VAL A 416 -29.18 10.95 16.89
CA VAL A 416 -29.02 12.29 16.34
C VAL A 416 -30.00 12.56 15.20
N GLY A 417 -31.07 11.78 15.09
CA GLY A 417 -32.03 11.87 13.99
C GLY A 417 -32.66 13.25 13.86
N GLU A 418 -33.01 13.91 14.97
CA GLU A 418 -33.53 15.29 14.94
C GLU A 418 -32.49 16.30 14.45
N ILE A 419 -31.22 16.17 14.91
CA ILE A 419 -30.15 17.06 14.45
C ILE A 419 -29.88 16.83 12.96
N ALA A 420 -29.91 15.59 12.51
CA ALA A 420 -29.73 15.23 11.11
C ALA A 420 -30.85 15.77 10.22
N ALA A 421 -32.10 15.67 10.67
CA ALA A 421 -33.24 16.26 9.97
C ALA A 421 -33.09 17.79 9.86
N ASP A 422 -32.68 18.48 10.96
CA ASP A 422 -32.42 19.91 10.93
C ASP A 422 -31.31 20.31 9.94
N VAL A 423 -30.25 19.49 9.82
CA VAL A 423 -29.19 19.72 8.82
C VAL A 423 -29.77 19.60 7.39
N ILE A 424 -30.55 18.58 7.09
CA ILE A 424 -31.16 18.36 5.78
C ILE A 424 -32.14 19.50 5.45
N GLU A 425 -32.97 19.92 6.42
CA GLU A 425 -33.88 21.07 6.24
C GLU A 425 -33.13 22.36 5.97
N CYS A 426 -32.02 22.61 6.67
CA CYS A 426 -31.17 23.78 6.45
C CYS A 426 -30.56 23.79 5.04
N VAL A 427 -30.10 22.64 4.55
CA VAL A 427 -29.59 22.49 3.18
C VAL A 427 -30.74 22.75 2.17
N ARG A 428 -31.96 22.27 2.45
CA ARG A 428 -33.15 22.49 1.61
C ARG A 428 -33.56 23.95 1.56
N GLU A 429 -33.77 24.60 2.72
CA GLU A 429 -34.17 26.01 2.82
C GLU A 429 -33.17 26.96 2.19
N SER A 430 -31.85 26.65 2.34
CA SER A 430 -30.78 27.40 1.72
C SER A 430 -30.60 27.13 0.21
N ARG A 431 -31.55 26.37 -0.39
CA ARG A 431 -31.57 26.03 -1.82
C ARG A 431 -30.30 25.32 -2.30
N GLN A 432 -29.66 24.54 -1.41
CA GLN A 432 -28.45 23.77 -1.74
C GLN A 432 -27.32 24.64 -2.33
N ARG A 433 -27.09 25.84 -1.75
CA ARG A 433 -26.10 26.82 -2.25
C ARG A 433 -24.85 26.93 -1.39
N TYR A 434 -24.84 26.33 -0.19
CA TYR A 434 -23.79 26.56 0.78
C TYR A 434 -23.09 25.29 1.21
N GLY A 435 -21.80 25.45 1.57
CA GLY A 435 -21.01 24.37 2.14
C GLY A 435 -21.21 24.23 3.65
N MET A 436 -20.59 23.20 4.23
CA MET A 436 -20.74 22.77 5.62
C MET A 436 -20.64 23.94 6.62
N THR A 437 -19.61 24.79 6.53
CA THR A 437 -19.37 25.88 7.50
C THR A 437 -20.56 26.82 7.62
N MET A 438 -21.20 27.19 6.49
CA MET A 438 -22.35 28.08 6.49
C MET A 438 -23.57 27.39 7.12
N ILE A 439 -23.86 26.16 6.76
CA ILE A 439 -24.95 25.35 7.30
C ILE A 439 -24.81 25.20 8.82
N LEU A 440 -23.61 24.82 9.31
CA LEU A 440 -23.35 24.65 10.74
C LEU A 440 -23.48 25.98 11.50
N SER A 441 -22.96 27.08 10.94
CA SER A 441 -23.09 28.41 11.56
C SER A 441 -24.53 28.86 11.64
N THR A 442 -25.36 28.57 10.67
CA THR A 442 -26.79 28.87 10.64
C THR A 442 -27.54 28.11 11.72
N LEU A 443 -27.33 26.81 11.82
CA LEU A 443 -27.95 25.96 12.84
C LEU A 443 -27.52 26.33 14.26
N ALA A 444 -26.27 26.76 14.44
CA ALA A 444 -25.76 27.24 15.70
C ALA A 444 -26.25 28.64 16.08
N GLY A 445 -26.93 29.36 15.17
CA GLY A 445 -27.42 30.73 15.41
C GLY A 445 -26.32 31.78 15.39
N ALA A 446 -25.25 31.59 14.62
CA ALA A 446 -24.13 32.52 14.57
C ALA A 446 -24.53 33.82 13.87
N ASN A 447 -24.33 34.97 14.56
CA ASN A 447 -24.69 36.31 14.05
C ASN A 447 -23.47 36.99 13.38
N THR A 448 -23.00 36.46 12.26
CA THR A 448 -21.89 37.04 11.50
C THR A 448 -22.41 37.87 10.31
N ALA A 449 -21.57 38.83 9.84
CA ALA A 449 -21.92 39.63 8.65
C ALA A 449 -22.23 38.71 7.42
N LYS A 450 -21.51 37.61 7.29
CA LYS A 450 -21.69 36.65 6.20
C LYS A 450 -23.04 35.90 6.27
N ILE A 451 -23.51 35.55 7.47
CA ILE A 451 -24.83 34.94 7.68
C ILE A 451 -25.93 35.93 7.31
N ARG A 452 -25.85 37.18 7.77
CA ARG A 452 -26.83 38.23 7.47
C ARG A 452 -26.88 38.57 5.98
N SER A 453 -25.72 38.78 5.37
CA SER A 453 -25.69 39.12 3.92
C SER A 453 -26.20 38.00 3.02
N ALA A 454 -26.16 36.77 3.48
CA ALA A 454 -26.68 35.59 2.77
C ALA A 454 -28.15 35.30 3.08
N GLY A 455 -28.81 36.07 3.96
CA GLY A 455 -30.20 35.83 4.40
C GLY A 455 -30.40 34.56 5.22
N MET A 456 -29.32 33.94 5.70
CA MET A 456 -29.40 32.67 6.42
C MET A 456 -30.00 32.83 7.85
N ASN A 457 -30.00 34.03 8.40
CA ASN A 457 -30.65 34.35 9.67
C ASN A 457 -32.18 34.46 9.56
N GLU A 458 -32.74 34.45 8.34
CA GLU A 458 -34.16 34.53 8.08
C GLU A 458 -34.79 33.13 7.87
N LEU A 459 -33.96 32.09 7.77
CA LEU A 459 -34.42 30.71 7.63
C LEU A 459 -35.16 30.24 8.89
N SER A 460 -36.17 29.40 8.71
CA SER A 460 -36.97 28.86 9.83
C SER A 460 -36.14 27.98 10.78
N ILE A 461 -35.06 27.45 10.27
CA ILE A 461 -34.13 26.55 10.94
C ILE A 461 -33.02 27.30 11.71
N TYR A 462 -32.90 28.63 11.57
CA TYR A 462 -31.82 29.41 12.16
C TYR A 462 -31.79 29.29 13.69
N GLY A 463 -30.60 28.94 14.24
CA GLY A 463 -30.35 28.79 15.66
C GLY A 463 -31.01 27.62 16.36
N ARG A 464 -31.73 26.74 15.63
CA ARG A 464 -32.45 25.59 16.21
C ARG A 464 -31.53 24.66 16.98
N GLN A 465 -30.27 24.54 16.56
CA GLN A 465 -29.24 23.73 17.21
C GLN A 465 -28.19 24.55 17.98
N SER A 466 -28.57 25.72 18.50
CA SER A 466 -27.66 26.64 19.26
C SER A 466 -27.07 25.99 20.52
N LYS A 467 -27.70 24.99 21.10
CA LYS A 467 -27.20 24.24 22.26
C LYS A 467 -26.29 23.09 21.89
N CYS A 468 -26.22 22.70 20.61
CA CYS A 468 -25.37 21.63 20.13
C CYS A 468 -23.94 22.13 19.89
N SER A 469 -22.93 21.37 20.28
CA SER A 469 -21.54 21.75 20.01
C SER A 469 -21.27 21.73 18.50
N GLN A 470 -20.43 22.66 18.02
CA GLN A 470 -20.05 22.70 16.61
C GLN A 470 -19.42 21.37 16.13
N GLN A 471 -18.64 20.71 17.01
CA GLN A 471 -18.05 19.41 16.70
C GLN A 471 -19.13 18.36 16.45
N ARG A 472 -20.15 18.28 17.32
CA ARG A 472 -21.24 17.31 17.14
C ARG A 472 -22.06 17.56 15.88
N LEU A 473 -22.33 18.84 15.57
CA LEU A 473 -22.99 19.19 14.29
C LEU A 473 -22.17 18.76 13.08
N LYS A 474 -20.85 18.95 13.17
CA LYS A 474 -19.92 18.53 12.13
C LYS A 474 -19.90 17.00 11.96
N ASP A 475 -19.86 16.26 13.07
CA ASP A 475 -19.87 14.80 13.06
C ASP A 475 -21.19 14.27 12.45
N VAL A 476 -22.33 14.91 12.73
CA VAL A 476 -23.62 14.58 12.11
C VAL A 476 -23.58 14.80 10.59
N VAL A 477 -23.01 15.92 10.12
CA VAL A 477 -22.89 16.15 8.67
C VAL A 477 -22.01 15.10 8.00
N TYR A 478 -20.91 14.73 8.63
CA TYR A 478 -20.07 13.64 8.10
C TYR A 478 -20.82 12.31 8.04
N THR A 479 -21.58 11.97 9.08
CA THR A 479 -22.40 10.76 9.10
C THR A 479 -23.48 10.80 7.98
N LEU A 480 -24.10 11.95 7.74
CA LEU A 480 -25.04 12.12 6.63
C LEU A 480 -24.40 11.93 5.25
N LEU A 481 -23.17 12.41 5.07
CA LEU A 481 -22.39 12.22 3.85
C LEU A 481 -21.98 10.74 3.68
N GLU A 482 -21.54 10.10 4.75
CA GLU A 482 -21.10 8.72 4.80
C GLU A 482 -22.23 7.74 4.44
N HIS A 483 -23.43 7.98 4.99
CA HIS A 483 -24.61 7.17 4.70
C HIS A 483 -25.34 7.56 3.41
N GLY A 484 -24.82 8.54 2.68
CA GLY A 484 -25.39 8.98 1.40
C GLY A 484 -26.70 9.75 1.50
N TYR A 485 -27.04 10.29 2.68
CA TYR A 485 -28.17 11.21 2.85
C TYR A 485 -27.87 12.63 2.35
N LEU A 486 -26.61 12.99 2.28
CA LEU A 486 -26.10 14.19 1.64
C LEU A 486 -24.98 13.85 0.68
N GLN A 487 -24.73 14.73 -0.27
CA GLN A 487 -23.54 14.72 -1.12
C GLN A 487 -22.91 16.10 -1.17
N GLN A 488 -21.62 16.16 -1.49
CA GLN A 488 -20.91 17.43 -1.70
C GLN A 488 -20.64 17.65 -3.18
N SER A 489 -20.79 18.90 -3.66
CA SER A 489 -20.37 19.25 -5.01
C SER A 489 -18.86 19.05 -5.19
N ALA A 490 -18.46 18.71 -6.41
CA ALA A 490 -17.09 18.46 -6.78
C ALA A 490 -16.20 19.72 -6.78
N ASP A 491 -16.81 20.92 -6.81
CA ASP A 491 -16.12 22.19 -6.85
C ASP A 491 -15.41 22.53 -5.53
N ARG A 492 -14.56 23.57 -5.57
CA ARG A 492 -13.79 24.06 -4.42
C ARG A 492 -14.66 24.51 -3.24
N TYR A 493 -15.96 24.80 -3.46
CA TYR A 493 -16.86 25.30 -2.44
C TYR A 493 -17.49 24.19 -1.59
N ALA A 494 -17.42 22.93 -2.03
CA ALA A 494 -17.94 21.76 -1.31
C ALA A 494 -19.39 21.96 -0.83
N ILE A 495 -20.25 22.41 -1.73
CA ILE A 495 -21.66 22.72 -1.44
C ILE A 495 -22.36 21.42 -1.05
N LEU A 496 -23.12 21.47 0.05
CA LEU A 496 -23.96 20.35 0.46
C LEU A 496 -25.20 20.27 -0.42
N LYS A 497 -25.44 19.08 -0.95
CA LYS A 497 -26.57 18.76 -1.82
C LYS A 497 -27.39 17.63 -1.22
N LEU A 498 -28.69 17.66 -1.46
CA LEU A 498 -29.61 16.58 -1.10
C LEU A 498 -29.44 15.40 -2.07
N THR A 499 -29.76 14.21 -1.59
CA THR A 499 -29.90 12.98 -2.36
C THR A 499 -31.33 12.47 -2.28
N ASP A 500 -31.68 11.45 -3.06
CA ASP A 500 -33.00 10.80 -2.97
C ASP A 500 -33.24 10.22 -1.57
N ARG A 501 -32.17 9.81 -0.86
CA ARG A 501 -32.25 9.27 0.49
C ARG A 501 -32.51 10.33 1.58
N SER A 502 -32.33 11.61 1.29
CA SER A 502 -32.60 12.69 2.26
C SER A 502 -34.04 12.66 2.75
N GLU A 503 -35.01 12.34 1.85
CA GLU A 503 -36.42 12.25 2.21
C GLU A 503 -36.75 11.06 3.12
N GLU A 504 -36.00 9.95 3.00
CA GLU A 504 -36.13 8.79 3.87
C GLU A 504 -35.83 9.19 5.31
N LEU A 505 -34.71 9.90 5.52
CA LEU A 505 -34.28 10.34 6.85
C LEU A 505 -35.22 11.38 7.46
N LEU A 506 -35.75 12.30 6.65
CA LEU A 506 -36.72 13.27 7.14
C LEU A 506 -38.02 12.62 7.63
N LYS A 507 -38.38 11.47 7.07
CA LYS A 507 -39.57 10.69 7.50
C LYS A 507 -39.27 9.84 8.73
N SER A 508 -38.13 9.11 8.73
CA SER A 508 -37.77 8.21 9.83
C SER A 508 -37.26 8.95 11.05
N ARG A 509 -36.50 10.04 10.84
CA ARG A 509 -35.73 10.74 11.87
C ARG A 509 -34.86 9.84 12.72
N GLU A 510 -34.39 8.75 12.13
CA GLU A 510 -33.54 7.79 12.79
C GLU A 510 -32.12 7.85 12.21
N LEU A 511 -31.18 8.36 13.00
CA LEU A 511 -29.76 8.32 12.67
C LEU A 511 -28.96 8.16 13.94
N LYS A 512 -28.07 7.15 13.96
CA LYS A 512 -27.17 6.93 15.07
C LYS A 512 -25.78 7.50 14.73
N LEU A 513 -25.27 8.33 15.61
CA LEU A 513 -23.89 8.82 15.58
C LEU A 513 -23.05 7.97 16.51
N ARG A 514 -22.01 7.37 16.00
CA ARG A 514 -21.01 6.61 16.77
C ARG A 514 -19.85 7.52 17.14
N CYS A 515 -19.64 7.74 18.43
CA CYS A 515 -18.52 8.49 18.97
C CYS A 515 -17.61 7.57 19.77
N LYS A 516 -16.29 7.73 19.63
CA LYS A 516 -15.30 6.99 20.42
C LYS A 516 -15.45 7.33 21.89
N LYS A 517 -15.53 6.32 22.75
CA LYS A 517 -15.67 6.52 24.21
C LYS A 517 -14.48 7.26 24.80
N SER A 518 -13.29 7.04 24.24
CA SER A 518 -12.07 7.76 24.59
C SER A 518 -12.18 9.30 24.41
N GLU A 519 -12.77 9.76 23.33
CA GLU A 519 -12.96 11.22 23.05
C GLU A 519 -13.95 11.90 24.02
N LEU A 520 -14.88 11.14 24.58
CA LEU A 520 -15.85 11.62 25.56
C LEU A 520 -15.25 11.76 26.97
N THR A 521 -14.23 10.95 27.28
CA THR A 521 -13.57 10.93 28.59
C THR A 521 -12.44 11.97 28.70
N GLU A 522 -11.74 12.27 27.63
CA GLU A 522 -10.65 13.28 27.61
C GLU A 522 -11.12 14.71 27.90
N LYS A 523 -12.38 15.04 27.62
CA LYS A 523 -12.95 16.36 27.96
C LYS A 523 -13.17 16.55 29.48
N LYS A 524 -12.99 15.52 30.33
CA LYS A 524 -13.16 15.59 31.78
C LYS A 524 -11.89 15.47 32.60
N LYS A 525 -10.72 15.19 31.98
CA LYS A 525 -9.45 15.05 32.72
C LYS A 525 -8.27 15.61 31.93
N SER A 526 -7.90 16.85 32.18
CA SER A 526 -6.51 17.26 32.08
C SER A 526 -5.79 16.68 33.31
N GLY A 527 -5.13 15.56 33.19
CA GLY A 527 -4.34 14.99 34.27
C GLY A 527 -4.43 13.46 34.33
N SER A 528 -3.29 12.84 34.14
CA SER A 528 -2.96 11.42 34.30
C SER A 528 -3.46 10.47 33.21
N GLY A 529 -2.53 10.10 32.33
CA GLY A 529 -2.70 9.01 31.37
C GLY A 529 -2.88 7.67 32.09
N LYS A 530 -3.97 6.98 31.79
CA LYS A 530 -4.07 5.54 31.96
C LYS A 530 -3.85 4.91 30.58
N LYS A 531 -2.76 4.16 30.49
CA LYS A 531 -2.43 3.31 29.38
C LYS A 531 -3.59 2.37 29.07
N ALA A 532 -4.19 2.49 27.91
CA ALA A 532 -4.90 1.36 27.32
C ALA A 532 -3.80 0.36 26.90
N SER A 533 -3.79 -0.80 27.53
CA SER A 533 -2.97 -1.92 27.07
C SER A 533 -3.58 -2.38 25.74
N HIS A 534 -3.00 -1.96 24.64
CA HIS A 534 -3.24 -2.62 23.37
C HIS A 534 -2.73 -4.07 23.52
N ARG A 535 -3.58 -5.03 23.21
CA ARG A 535 -3.11 -6.37 22.93
C ARG A 535 -2.02 -6.19 21.85
N LYS A 536 -0.78 -6.53 22.20
CA LYS A 536 0.27 -6.79 21.20
C LYS A 536 -0.38 -7.73 20.21
N GLY A 537 -0.49 -7.31 18.95
CA GLY A 537 -0.63 -8.27 17.89
C GLY A 537 0.49 -9.27 18.12
N GLU A 538 0.19 -10.57 18.04
CA GLU A 538 1.17 -11.63 18.19
C GLU A 538 2.27 -11.42 17.12
N SER A 539 3.17 -10.48 17.39
CA SER A 539 4.46 -10.45 16.73
C SER A 539 5.16 -11.68 17.22
N PHE A 540 5.46 -12.62 16.34
CA PHE A 540 6.25 -13.82 16.56
C PHE A 540 6.24 -14.21 18.04
N GLY A 541 5.45 -15.22 18.46
CA GLY A 541 5.20 -15.56 19.86
C GLY A 541 6.43 -15.31 20.74
N ASN A 542 6.26 -14.71 21.91
CA ASN A 542 7.37 -14.25 22.76
C ASN A 542 8.44 -15.31 22.84
N LEU A 543 9.58 -15.08 22.14
CA LEU A 543 10.73 -15.96 22.24
C LEU A 543 11.26 -15.96 23.67
N THR A 544 11.76 -17.10 24.13
CA THR A 544 12.53 -17.16 25.38
C THR A 544 13.79 -16.30 25.26
N ASP A 545 14.39 -15.90 26.39
CA ASP A 545 15.61 -15.09 26.37
C ASP A 545 16.74 -15.77 25.56
N LYS A 546 16.89 -17.09 25.69
CA LYS A 546 17.84 -17.87 24.88
C LYS A 546 17.53 -17.84 23.39
N SER A 547 16.26 -17.94 23.03
CA SER A 547 15.84 -17.84 21.64
C SER A 547 16.05 -16.45 21.05
N ARG A 548 15.95 -15.39 21.86
CA ARG A 548 16.30 -14.02 21.45
C ARG A 548 17.79 -13.86 21.19
N GLU A 549 18.63 -14.39 22.08
CA GLU A 549 20.09 -14.40 21.84
C GLU A 549 20.42 -15.15 20.55
N LEU A 550 19.84 -16.32 20.33
CA LEU A 550 20.01 -17.07 19.09
C LEU A 550 19.52 -16.28 17.87
N PHE A 551 18.41 -15.58 17.97
CA PHE A 551 17.87 -14.76 16.89
C PHE A 551 18.85 -13.66 16.45
N GLU A 552 19.45 -12.94 17.39
CA GLU A 552 20.43 -11.89 17.08
C GLU A 552 21.72 -12.48 16.46
N GLU A 553 22.16 -13.63 16.92
CA GLU A 553 23.29 -14.32 16.31
C GLU A 553 23.01 -14.77 14.87
N LEU A 554 21.82 -15.35 14.62
CA LEU A 554 21.39 -15.73 13.26
C LEU A 554 21.20 -14.50 12.36
N ARG A 555 20.70 -13.38 12.92
CA ARG A 555 20.60 -12.09 12.23
C ARG A 555 21.98 -11.58 11.79
N SER A 556 22.99 -11.69 12.66
CA SER A 556 24.38 -11.35 12.34
C SER A 556 24.95 -12.24 11.23
N VAL A 557 24.72 -13.56 11.29
CA VAL A 557 25.10 -14.50 10.24
C VAL A 557 24.43 -14.12 8.91
N ARG A 558 23.11 -13.90 8.91
CA ARG A 558 22.37 -13.45 7.74
C ARG A 558 22.97 -12.20 7.11
N TYR A 559 23.27 -11.19 7.93
CA TYR A 559 23.90 -9.96 7.48
C TYR A 559 25.26 -10.21 6.82
N SER A 560 26.09 -11.05 7.43
CA SER A 560 27.42 -11.39 6.93
C SER A 560 27.34 -12.12 5.57
N LEU A 561 26.41 -13.06 5.43
CA LEU A 561 26.14 -13.78 4.18
C LEU A 561 25.63 -12.85 3.07
N ALA A 562 24.69 -11.97 3.43
CA ALA A 562 24.12 -10.97 2.52
C ALA A 562 25.21 -10.01 2.00
N LYS A 563 26.05 -9.48 2.91
CA LYS A 563 27.17 -8.60 2.58
C LYS A 563 28.18 -9.28 1.65
N LYS A 564 28.51 -10.55 1.92
CA LYS A 564 29.45 -11.32 1.08
C LYS A 564 28.95 -11.53 -0.35
N LYS A 565 27.63 -11.65 -0.53
CA LYS A 565 26.98 -11.83 -1.83
C LYS A 565 26.48 -10.53 -2.48
N GLY A 566 26.50 -9.41 -1.77
CA GLY A 566 25.99 -8.13 -2.25
C GLY A 566 24.46 -8.11 -2.45
N ILE A 567 23.72 -8.91 -1.66
CA ILE A 567 22.26 -9.02 -1.71
C ILE A 567 21.62 -8.52 -0.40
N PRO A 568 20.36 -8.06 -0.41
CA PRO A 568 19.63 -7.70 0.80
C PRO A 568 19.51 -8.86 1.81
N PRO A 569 19.61 -8.61 3.13
CA PRO A 569 19.57 -9.66 4.16
C PRO A 569 18.30 -10.53 4.12
N TYR A 570 17.14 -9.95 3.87
CA TYR A 570 15.87 -10.69 3.77
C TYR A 570 15.83 -11.69 2.60
N MET A 571 16.67 -11.52 1.58
CA MET A 571 16.79 -12.47 0.47
C MET A 571 17.53 -13.76 0.90
N VAL A 572 18.44 -13.66 1.86
CA VAL A 572 19.09 -14.83 2.46
C VAL A 572 18.09 -15.62 3.29
N ALA A 573 17.47 -14.96 4.28
CA ALA A 573 16.43 -15.54 5.13
C ALA A 573 15.51 -14.42 5.63
N SER A 574 14.19 -14.65 5.64
CA SER A 574 13.23 -13.71 6.23
C SER A 574 13.32 -13.71 7.75
N ASP A 575 12.80 -12.67 8.42
CA ASP A 575 12.74 -12.66 9.90
C ASP A 575 11.91 -13.83 10.42
N ARG A 576 10.84 -14.20 9.74
CA ARG A 576 10.06 -15.40 10.02
C ARG A 576 10.89 -16.68 9.96
N THR A 577 11.73 -16.81 8.93
CA THR A 577 12.65 -17.96 8.78
C THR A 577 13.60 -18.05 9.97
N LEU A 578 14.19 -16.92 10.38
CA LEU A 578 15.08 -16.88 11.54
C LEU A 578 14.33 -17.17 12.85
N HIS A 579 13.12 -16.63 13.01
CA HIS A 579 12.28 -16.89 14.17
C HIS A 579 11.92 -18.37 14.29
N GLU A 580 11.52 -18.99 13.19
CA GLU A 580 11.20 -20.42 13.16
C GLU A 580 12.44 -21.28 13.46
N MET A 581 13.62 -20.88 12.99
CA MET A 581 14.90 -21.52 13.41
C MET A 581 15.12 -21.42 14.91
N CYS A 582 14.76 -20.30 15.55
CA CYS A 582 14.92 -20.13 17.00
C CYS A 582 13.88 -20.92 17.82
N VAL A 583 12.74 -21.27 17.22
CA VAL A 583 11.69 -22.08 17.85
C VAL A 583 11.97 -23.57 17.68
N LEU A 584 12.31 -24.01 16.45
CA LEU A 584 12.53 -25.41 16.11
C LEU A 584 13.93 -25.89 16.49
N VAL A 585 14.91 -24.97 16.52
CA VAL A 585 16.33 -25.24 16.79
C VAL A 585 16.85 -26.43 15.97
N PRO A 586 16.90 -26.32 14.64
CA PRO A 586 17.28 -27.43 13.77
C PRO A 586 18.77 -27.74 13.91
N PHE A 587 19.14 -29.02 14.04
CA PHE A 587 20.52 -29.49 14.09
C PHE A 587 20.93 -30.24 12.83
N GLU A 588 19.95 -30.73 12.07
CA GLU A 588 20.20 -31.51 10.87
C GLU A 588 19.55 -30.84 9.64
N LYS A 589 20.00 -31.25 8.47
CA LYS A 589 19.53 -30.75 7.18
C LYS A 589 18.03 -30.88 7.03
N GLU A 590 17.51 -32.03 7.37
CA GLU A 590 16.10 -32.39 7.25
C GLU A 590 15.22 -31.46 8.09
N GLU A 591 15.63 -31.18 9.33
CA GLU A 591 14.95 -30.27 10.23
C GLU A 591 15.00 -28.82 9.72
N LEU A 592 16.13 -28.37 9.14
CA LEU A 592 16.26 -27.03 8.59
C LEU A 592 15.43 -26.83 7.33
N LEU A 593 15.21 -27.89 6.54
CA LEU A 593 14.34 -27.84 5.35
C LEU A 593 12.86 -27.76 5.68
N GLU A 594 12.44 -28.08 6.92
CA GLU A 594 11.07 -27.91 7.42
C GLU A 594 10.79 -26.44 7.79
N VAL A 595 11.83 -25.64 8.03
CA VAL A 595 11.70 -24.21 8.36
C VAL A 595 11.14 -23.44 7.17
N HIS A 596 10.09 -22.68 7.40
CA HIS A 596 9.48 -21.86 6.36
C HIS A 596 10.49 -20.93 5.67
N GLY A 597 10.52 -20.96 4.35
CA GLY A 597 11.42 -20.12 3.55
C GLY A 597 12.86 -20.61 3.43
N MET A 598 13.19 -21.81 3.98
CA MET A 598 14.46 -22.51 3.81
C MET A 598 14.30 -23.69 2.85
N GLY A 599 14.03 -23.41 1.58
CA GLY A 599 13.98 -24.44 0.53
C GLY A 599 15.37 -24.96 0.15
N PHE A 600 15.40 -26.08 -0.60
CA PHE A 600 16.63 -26.81 -0.96
C PHE A 600 17.76 -25.92 -1.52
N LYS A 601 17.46 -24.99 -2.44
CA LYS A 601 18.46 -24.05 -2.99
C LYS A 601 19.06 -23.12 -1.94
N LYS A 602 18.24 -22.60 -1.03
CA LYS A 602 18.73 -21.74 0.06
C LYS A 602 19.54 -22.54 1.05
N TYR A 603 19.13 -23.79 1.30
CA TYR A 603 19.93 -24.71 2.12
C TYR A 603 21.31 -24.95 1.50
N GLU A 604 21.42 -25.27 0.22
CA GLU A 604 22.71 -25.47 -0.46
C GLU A 604 23.63 -24.22 -0.36
N GLN A 605 23.03 -23.05 -0.37
CA GLN A 605 23.79 -21.80 -0.36
C GLN A 605 24.14 -21.29 1.03
N TYR A 606 23.31 -21.54 2.04
CA TYR A 606 23.37 -20.92 3.35
C TYR A 606 23.15 -21.89 4.51
N GLY A 607 22.51 -23.03 4.29
CA GLY A 607 22.02 -23.93 5.33
C GLY A 607 23.10 -24.40 6.29
N ALA A 608 24.26 -24.80 5.77
CA ALA A 608 25.37 -25.27 6.59
C ALA A 608 25.84 -24.18 7.58
N VAL A 609 25.92 -22.92 7.14
CA VAL A 609 26.39 -21.81 8.01
C VAL A 609 25.37 -21.51 9.11
N PHE A 610 24.08 -21.63 8.83
CA PHE A 610 23.04 -21.47 9.85
C PHE A 610 23.05 -22.64 10.85
N LEU A 611 23.19 -23.90 10.38
CA LEU A 611 23.29 -25.07 11.25
C LEU A 611 24.51 -25.00 12.17
N ASP A 612 25.69 -24.65 11.63
CA ASP A 612 26.92 -24.49 12.41
C ASP A 612 26.74 -23.45 13.52
N LYS A 613 26.07 -22.31 13.20
CA LYS A 613 25.82 -21.25 14.18
C LYS A 613 24.80 -21.65 15.24
N ILE A 614 23.74 -22.34 14.85
CA ILE A 614 22.75 -22.87 15.79
C ILE A 614 23.41 -23.85 16.75
N GLN A 615 24.22 -24.78 16.26
CA GLN A 615 24.93 -25.75 17.08
C GLN A 615 25.95 -25.06 18.02
N GLU A 616 26.68 -24.04 17.53
CA GLU A 616 27.62 -23.24 18.34
C GLU A 616 26.89 -22.55 19.50
N VAL A 617 25.80 -21.82 19.24
CA VAL A 617 25.10 -21.01 20.24
C VAL A 617 24.34 -21.90 21.24
N THR A 618 23.73 -22.98 20.77
CA THR A 618 22.95 -23.88 21.62
C THR A 618 23.77 -24.94 22.33
N ALA A 619 25.03 -25.08 21.98
CA ALA A 619 25.92 -26.17 22.45
C ALA A 619 25.30 -27.56 22.25
N GLY A 620 24.45 -27.74 21.22
CA GLY A 620 23.78 -28.99 20.91
C GLY A 620 22.59 -29.34 21.81
N ASP A 621 22.08 -28.41 22.62
CA ASP A 621 20.93 -28.63 23.50
C ASP A 621 19.74 -27.72 23.10
N LYS A 622 18.59 -28.32 22.79
CA LYS A 622 17.33 -27.59 22.47
C LYS A 622 16.60 -27.07 23.73
N LYS A 623 17.07 -27.39 24.92
CA LYS A 623 16.36 -27.08 26.17
C LYS A 623 16.39 -25.60 26.53
N GLY A 624 15.20 -25.03 26.67
CA GLY A 624 15.00 -23.63 27.05
C GLY A 624 14.92 -22.67 25.86
N TYR A 625 14.99 -23.21 24.63
CA TYR A 625 14.64 -22.49 23.41
C TYR A 625 13.17 -22.69 23.07
N GLY A 626 12.57 -21.79 22.30
CA GLY A 626 11.17 -21.81 21.92
C GLY A 626 10.43 -20.55 22.31
N ILE A 627 9.12 -20.66 22.46
CA ILE A 627 8.21 -19.57 22.83
C ILE A 627 8.07 -19.55 24.36
N SER A 628 8.14 -18.36 24.98
CA SER A 628 7.89 -18.20 26.42
C SER A 628 6.41 -18.40 26.73
N GLU A 629 6.12 -19.25 27.72
CA GLU A 629 4.79 -19.35 28.33
C GLU A 629 4.58 -18.11 29.22
N ASP A 630 3.99 -17.03 28.70
CA ASP A 630 3.50 -15.96 29.55
C ASP A 630 2.25 -16.41 30.30
N ALA A 631 2.34 -16.32 31.63
CA ALA A 631 1.27 -16.66 32.56
C ALA A 631 0.06 -15.71 32.36
N ASP A 632 -0.90 -16.11 31.56
CA ASP A 632 -2.29 -15.71 31.70
C ASP A 632 -3.16 -16.93 31.39
N GLY A 633 -3.71 -17.51 32.50
CA GLY A 633 -4.49 -18.72 32.43
C GLY A 633 -5.80 -18.52 31.71
N THR A 634 -5.98 -19.29 30.66
CA THR A 634 -7.24 -19.98 30.34
C THR A 634 -6.98 -21.06 29.28
N ASP A 635 -7.21 -22.29 29.73
CA ASP A 635 -7.63 -23.49 29.00
C ASP A 635 -6.74 -24.07 27.87
N ALA A 636 -6.14 -25.17 28.29
CA ALA A 636 -5.55 -26.21 27.46
C ALA A 636 -6.44 -26.62 26.27
N VAL A 637 -5.97 -26.38 25.07
CA VAL A 637 -6.37 -27.21 23.92
C VAL A 637 -5.28 -28.25 23.68
N GLN A 638 -5.66 -29.47 24.05
CA GLN A 638 -4.89 -30.68 23.92
C GLN A 638 -4.38 -30.88 22.46
N ASN A 639 -3.11 -31.21 22.37
CA ASN A 639 -2.48 -31.86 21.23
C ASN A 639 -3.39 -32.90 20.59
N LYS A 640 -3.83 -32.66 19.36
CA LYS A 640 -4.27 -33.72 18.45
C LYS A 640 -3.21 -33.94 17.40
N ASN A 641 -2.51 -35.05 17.51
CA ASN A 641 -1.68 -35.67 16.50
C ASN A 641 -2.45 -35.82 15.18
N PRO A 642 -1.93 -35.40 14.02
CA PRO A 642 -2.56 -35.66 12.74
C PRO A 642 -2.05 -36.99 12.13
N LEU A 643 -2.41 -38.13 12.74
CA LEU A 643 -2.25 -39.44 12.12
C LEU A 643 -3.31 -40.38 12.68
N ASP A 644 -4.53 -40.28 12.15
CA ASP A 644 -5.50 -41.38 12.12
C ASP A 644 -6.50 -41.13 10.98
N ILE A 645 -6.13 -41.59 9.79
CA ILE A 645 -7.04 -41.80 8.68
C ILE A 645 -7.38 -43.29 8.69
N GLY A 646 -8.47 -43.65 9.33
CA GLY A 646 -9.10 -44.97 9.21
C GLY A 646 -10.01 -45.04 7.97
N PRO A 647 -10.38 -46.23 7.48
CA PRO A 647 -10.66 -46.49 6.08
C PRO A 647 -12.12 -46.17 5.66
N PHE A 648 -12.29 -45.87 4.40
CA PHE A 648 -13.54 -45.73 3.65
C PHE A 648 -14.58 -46.81 3.97
N GLY A 649 -15.77 -46.39 4.38
CA GLY A 649 -16.99 -47.18 4.37
C GLY A 649 -17.85 -46.78 3.17
N SER A 650 -18.06 -47.71 2.29
CA SER A 650 -19.05 -47.71 1.21
C SER A 650 -20.46 -47.60 1.74
N VAL A 651 -21.28 -46.69 1.20
CA VAL A 651 -22.74 -46.78 1.25
C VAL A 651 -23.30 -46.52 -0.14
N GLU A 652 -23.90 -47.56 -0.68
CA GLU A 652 -24.88 -47.55 -1.78
C GLU A 652 -26.16 -46.82 -1.28
N ASN A 653 -26.66 -45.92 -2.07
CA ASN A 653 -27.99 -45.76 -2.69
C ASN A 653 -28.21 -44.31 -3.12
#